data_3823148db99d9126c150275244392cb7
#
_entry.id   3823148db99d9126c150275244392cb7
#
_cell.length_a   1.000
_cell.length_b   1.000
_cell.length_c   1.000
_cell.angle_alpha   90.00
_cell.angle_beta   90.00
_cell.angle_gamma   90.00
#
_symmetry.space_group_name_H-M   'P 1'
#
loop_
_entity.id
_entity.type
_entity.pdbx_description
1 polymer ?
#
loop_
_entity_poly.entity_id
_entity_poly.type
_entity_poly.pdbx_seq_one_letter_code
_entity_poly.pdbx_strand_id
1 'polypeptide(L)'
;MTHKKFFNYGGLKMRNFLEPGSVAIIGAPRKTGSDTYNGVEMMLRYGYQGRIFPINPKADKICGLKVYPSITDVPETADLAVISLGRDHLLPAFKDCIQAGIRSVIIISQGFADADGIGKKLQAEIVKLARESGTRIIGPNTMGVLNNFQNFTTAFIDLNKPDKVPPVSLVAQTGLIQVGSQDFSYHAWGKALDLGNASDVDFVDALEYFETDPQTQVIVLHMEGIIRGRDFLKAASRISVNKPIIIYKTGRTKGGARAAISHTASLVGEDEINDAAFRRAGIIRVKNASELRDAIRSLVKLEDMAGPRLGILTPTGAGGIMAVDACEDFGLTIGKLPEGLASKLKQGIPDWVHIGNPVDIWPVGMLGGSYSQAFKLALMELLKSPSIDGVLAMTVNVHSHLHKGIDVVEAVRAARIEAGNRKPIAMWIYGEHTGSILERYESIDGVACFDSIDQAMQGLSFCYRYHQIRNRSLSVQRRFPYKRELAESLLQKGRERKVLLGEDALALLSVFGIPAIQGKLAGTWKEIQAAADMLSYPLVFKLSGDAFLHKSEWGGVVTGIHNKGELHRAFQDMKKNVRERNPMLKIGFQVQEQAKGKELLLGLKRDHQFGHILACGFGGIYTEIFKDISRELVPVGRREAEKMLSSLKIHPLLKGVRGEAGVDWEGLLDIVERLSFLAAEVPDIAELDINPLMA
;
A
#
# COMPACT_ATOMS: atom_id res chain seq x y z
N MET A 1 -3.04 27.80 -27.33
CA MET A 1 -4.28 27.16 -27.78
C MET A 1 -3.93 25.94 -28.61
N THR A 2 -4.15 24.77 -28.09
CA THR A 2 -4.50 23.51 -28.77
C THR A 2 -4.47 22.41 -27.71
N HIS A 3 -5.63 22.19 -27.08
CA HIS A 3 -5.87 20.98 -26.28
C HIS A 3 -5.84 19.78 -27.22
N LYS A 4 -4.73 19.04 -27.26
CA LYS A 4 -4.73 17.69 -27.78
C LYS A 4 -5.63 16.85 -26.84
N LYS A 5 -6.80 16.46 -27.36
CA LYS A 5 -7.61 15.39 -26.80
C LYS A 5 -6.73 14.12 -26.77
N PHE A 6 -6.21 13.79 -25.60
CA PHE A 6 -5.69 12.45 -25.36
C PHE A 6 -6.91 11.51 -25.39
N PHE A 7 -7.19 10.91 -26.53
CA PHE A 7 -8.08 9.77 -26.61
C PHE A 7 -7.51 8.69 -25.71
N ASN A 8 -8.33 8.21 -24.79
CA ASN A 8 -8.02 7.17 -23.81
C ASN A 8 -7.87 5.80 -24.55
N TYR A 9 -6.74 5.61 -25.23
CA TYR A 9 -6.43 4.38 -25.98
C TYR A 9 -6.22 3.16 -25.05
N GLY A 10 -5.95 3.38 -23.76
CA GLY A 10 -5.74 2.31 -22.79
C GLY A 10 -7.03 1.56 -22.43
N GLY A 11 -8.10 2.27 -22.12
CA GLY A 11 -9.37 1.69 -21.65
C GLY A 11 -10.06 0.77 -22.65
N LEU A 12 -10.05 1.13 -23.94
CA LEU A 12 -10.64 0.30 -25.00
C LEU A 12 -9.88 -1.02 -25.21
N LYS A 13 -8.55 -1.00 -25.07
CA LYS A 13 -7.71 -2.20 -25.25
C LYS A 13 -7.84 -3.19 -24.09
N MET A 14 -8.05 -2.72 -22.85
CA MET A 14 -8.27 -3.59 -21.69
C MET A 14 -9.64 -4.25 -21.72
N ARG A 15 -10.64 -3.61 -22.32
CA ARG A 15 -12.00 -4.16 -22.43
C ARG A 15 -12.03 -5.51 -23.13
N ASN A 16 -11.25 -5.68 -24.21
CA ASN A 16 -11.22 -6.95 -24.96
C ASN A 16 -10.67 -8.13 -24.13
N PHE A 17 -9.90 -7.88 -23.07
CA PHE A 17 -9.46 -8.95 -22.17
C PHE A 17 -10.59 -9.44 -21.25
N LEU A 18 -11.43 -8.53 -20.77
CA LEU A 18 -12.45 -8.82 -19.76
C LEU A 18 -13.88 -8.96 -20.33
N GLU A 19 -14.14 -8.36 -21.49
CA GLU A 19 -15.48 -8.29 -22.10
C GLU A 19 -15.43 -8.61 -23.62
N PRO A 20 -14.72 -9.69 -24.05
CA PRO A 20 -14.66 -10.02 -25.47
C PRO A 20 -16.00 -10.53 -25.97
N GLY A 21 -16.38 -10.19 -27.21
CA GLY A 21 -17.51 -10.80 -27.92
C GLY A 21 -17.10 -12.08 -28.63
N SER A 22 -15.77 -12.29 -28.85
CA SER A 22 -15.24 -13.49 -29.51
C SER A 22 -13.82 -13.82 -28.99
N VAL A 23 -13.56 -15.13 -28.85
CA VAL A 23 -12.30 -15.64 -28.29
C VAL A 23 -11.75 -16.78 -29.15
N ALA A 24 -10.48 -16.66 -29.56
CA ALA A 24 -9.74 -17.74 -30.21
C ALA A 24 -8.86 -18.46 -29.18
N ILE A 25 -8.91 -19.80 -29.10
CA ILE A 25 -8.08 -20.61 -28.21
C ILE A 25 -7.10 -21.38 -29.05
N ILE A 26 -5.83 -20.91 -29.03
CA ILE A 26 -4.74 -21.48 -29.84
C ILE A 26 -4.05 -22.59 -29.05
N GLY A 27 -3.99 -23.77 -29.63
CA GLY A 27 -3.53 -24.99 -28.96
C GLY A 27 -4.64 -25.62 -28.10
N ALA A 28 -5.93 -25.41 -28.47
CA ALA A 28 -7.07 -26.00 -27.75
C ALA A 28 -6.90 -27.53 -27.58
N PRO A 29 -6.97 -28.09 -26.37
CA PRO A 29 -6.84 -29.51 -26.13
C PRO A 29 -7.99 -30.29 -26.77
N ARG A 30 -7.68 -31.48 -27.33
CA ARG A 30 -8.70 -32.37 -27.92
C ARG A 30 -9.48 -33.16 -26.88
N LYS A 31 -8.84 -33.44 -25.74
CA LYS A 31 -9.47 -34.16 -24.63
C LYS A 31 -10.32 -33.20 -23.79
N THR A 32 -11.47 -33.70 -23.35
CA THR A 32 -12.46 -33.02 -22.51
C THR A 32 -12.84 -33.91 -21.33
N GLY A 33 -13.44 -33.35 -20.29
CA GLY A 33 -13.91 -34.07 -19.11
C GLY A 33 -12.91 -34.04 -17.96
N SER A 34 -13.09 -34.94 -16.97
CA SER A 34 -12.24 -35.02 -15.79
C SER A 34 -10.78 -35.23 -16.17
N ASP A 35 -9.87 -34.64 -15.39
CA ASP A 35 -8.42 -34.70 -15.56
C ASP A 35 -7.88 -34.03 -16.84
N THR A 36 -8.66 -33.11 -17.42
CA THR A 36 -8.20 -32.32 -18.56
C THR A 36 -8.28 -30.82 -18.27
N TYR A 37 -7.27 -30.09 -18.77
CA TYR A 37 -7.24 -28.61 -18.71
C TYR A 37 -7.66 -28.05 -20.07
N ASN A 38 -8.97 -27.84 -20.28
CA ASN A 38 -9.50 -27.41 -21.56
C ASN A 38 -10.27 -26.07 -21.43
N GLY A 39 -9.65 -24.98 -21.90
CA GLY A 39 -10.24 -23.64 -21.82
C GLY A 39 -11.53 -23.48 -22.61
N VAL A 40 -11.72 -24.25 -23.71
CA VAL A 40 -12.99 -24.24 -24.47
C VAL A 40 -14.13 -24.81 -23.63
N GLU A 41 -13.88 -25.99 -23.01
CA GLU A 41 -14.85 -26.64 -22.13
C GLU A 41 -15.19 -25.76 -20.93
N MET A 42 -14.15 -25.15 -20.30
CA MET A 42 -14.36 -24.26 -19.15
C MET A 42 -15.21 -23.04 -19.51
N MET A 43 -14.97 -22.37 -20.63
CA MET A 43 -15.80 -21.24 -21.07
C MET A 43 -17.26 -21.64 -21.31
N LEU A 44 -17.50 -22.78 -21.97
CA LEU A 44 -18.83 -23.29 -22.21
C LEU A 44 -19.57 -23.65 -20.90
N ARG A 45 -18.91 -24.36 -20.00
CA ARG A 45 -19.45 -24.72 -18.67
C ARG A 45 -19.72 -23.50 -17.82
N TYR A 46 -18.86 -22.48 -17.91
CA TYR A 46 -19.02 -21.21 -17.19
C TYR A 46 -20.20 -20.39 -17.72
N GLY A 47 -20.68 -20.69 -18.93
CA GLY A 47 -21.83 -20.07 -19.56
C GLY A 47 -21.51 -18.84 -20.40
N TYR A 48 -20.30 -18.75 -20.95
CA TYR A 48 -19.93 -17.67 -21.87
C TYR A 48 -20.79 -17.70 -23.12
N GLN A 49 -21.35 -16.56 -23.52
CA GLN A 49 -22.30 -16.41 -24.63
C GLN A 49 -21.62 -15.87 -25.90
N GLY A 50 -20.36 -15.47 -25.85
CA GLY A 50 -19.63 -15.02 -27.04
C GLY A 50 -19.19 -16.19 -27.92
N ARG A 51 -18.62 -15.85 -29.09
CA ARG A 51 -18.12 -16.84 -30.03
C ARG A 51 -16.77 -17.40 -29.59
N ILE A 52 -16.63 -18.72 -29.68
CA ILE A 52 -15.38 -19.41 -29.35
C ILE A 52 -14.83 -20.07 -30.63
N PHE A 53 -13.59 -19.79 -30.96
CA PHE A 53 -12.85 -20.36 -32.08
C PHE A 53 -11.70 -21.25 -31.57
N PRO A 54 -11.91 -22.56 -31.43
CA PRO A 54 -10.84 -23.49 -31.11
C PRO A 54 -9.87 -23.62 -32.28
N ILE A 55 -8.55 -23.49 -32.01
CA ILE A 55 -7.52 -23.61 -33.05
C ILE A 55 -6.66 -24.82 -32.70
N ASN A 56 -6.69 -25.83 -33.58
CA ASN A 56 -5.88 -27.05 -33.48
C ASN A 56 -5.77 -27.75 -34.84
N PRO A 57 -4.55 -27.91 -35.44
CA PRO A 57 -4.39 -28.52 -36.75
C PRO A 57 -4.71 -30.03 -36.80
N LYS A 58 -5.01 -30.67 -35.66
CA LYS A 58 -5.22 -32.12 -35.54
C LYS A 58 -6.63 -32.50 -35.07
N ALA A 59 -7.61 -31.59 -35.19
CA ALA A 59 -9.00 -31.86 -34.79
C ALA A 59 -9.99 -31.12 -35.69
N ASP A 60 -11.13 -31.71 -35.94
CA ASP A 60 -12.23 -31.08 -36.69
C ASP A 60 -13.26 -30.45 -35.77
N LYS A 61 -13.45 -31.03 -34.57
CA LYS A 61 -14.40 -30.55 -33.55
C LYS A 61 -13.80 -30.68 -32.12
N ILE A 62 -14.09 -29.68 -31.27
CA ILE A 62 -13.79 -29.69 -29.82
C ILE A 62 -15.04 -29.16 -29.10
N CYS A 63 -15.57 -29.91 -28.14
CA CYS A 63 -16.81 -29.58 -27.41
C CYS A 63 -17.99 -29.24 -28.34
N GLY A 64 -18.08 -29.92 -29.52
CA GLY A 64 -19.12 -29.66 -30.53
C GLY A 64 -18.85 -28.47 -31.45
N LEU A 65 -17.90 -27.60 -31.14
CA LEU A 65 -17.52 -26.45 -31.95
C LEU A 65 -16.61 -26.84 -33.10
N LYS A 66 -16.76 -26.15 -34.25
CA LYS A 66 -15.83 -26.25 -35.38
C LYS A 66 -14.44 -25.79 -34.97
N VAL A 67 -13.43 -26.57 -35.32
CA VAL A 67 -12.03 -26.25 -35.10
C VAL A 67 -11.40 -25.71 -36.38
N TYR A 68 -10.49 -24.76 -36.23
CA TYR A 68 -9.74 -24.20 -37.34
C TYR A 68 -8.25 -24.64 -37.24
N PRO A 69 -7.61 -24.98 -38.36
CA PRO A 69 -6.19 -25.41 -38.35
C PRO A 69 -5.24 -24.29 -37.87
N SER A 70 -5.54 -23.04 -38.27
CA SER A 70 -4.78 -21.83 -37.90
C SER A 70 -5.73 -20.72 -37.53
N ILE A 71 -5.25 -19.74 -36.76
CA ILE A 71 -6.00 -18.52 -36.45
C ILE A 71 -6.29 -17.68 -37.71
N THR A 72 -5.47 -17.79 -38.73
CA THR A 72 -5.67 -17.12 -40.02
C THR A 72 -6.81 -17.72 -40.85
N ASP A 73 -7.28 -18.93 -40.53
CA ASP A 73 -8.39 -19.59 -41.20
C ASP A 73 -9.73 -19.23 -40.56
N VAL A 74 -9.75 -18.50 -39.47
CA VAL A 74 -10.96 -18.03 -38.80
C VAL A 74 -11.62 -16.94 -39.68
N PRO A 75 -12.96 -17.03 -39.95
CA PRO A 75 -13.61 -16.15 -40.93
C PRO A 75 -13.72 -14.67 -40.48
N GLU A 76 -13.38 -14.37 -39.24
CA GLU A 76 -13.41 -13.02 -38.65
C GLU A 76 -12.28 -12.83 -37.67
N THR A 77 -11.90 -11.59 -37.41
CA THR A 77 -10.91 -11.26 -36.38
C THR A 77 -11.51 -11.42 -34.98
N ALA A 78 -10.97 -12.32 -34.17
CA ALA A 78 -11.38 -12.47 -32.78
C ALA A 78 -10.93 -11.28 -31.93
N ASP A 79 -11.75 -10.88 -30.94
CA ASP A 79 -11.41 -9.80 -30.01
C ASP A 79 -10.23 -10.16 -29.09
N LEU A 80 -10.15 -11.45 -28.72
CA LEU A 80 -9.15 -11.99 -27.82
C LEU A 80 -8.59 -13.30 -28.34
N ALA A 81 -7.28 -13.48 -28.28
CA ALA A 81 -6.65 -14.78 -28.43
C ALA A 81 -6.07 -15.27 -27.09
N VAL A 82 -6.25 -16.56 -26.80
CA VAL A 82 -5.62 -17.25 -25.67
C VAL A 82 -4.66 -18.29 -26.23
N ILE A 83 -3.36 -18.15 -25.94
CA ILE A 83 -2.33 -19.08 -26.42
C ILE A 83 -2.00 -20.08 -25.29
N SER A 84 -2.29 -21.36 -25.55
CA SER A 84 -2.02 -22.48 -24.66
C SER A 84 -1.09 -23.50 -25.35
N LEU A 85 0.08 -23.04 -25.78
CA LEU A 85 1.10 -23.83 -26.47
C LEU A 85 2.39 -23.82 -25.66
N GLY A 86 3.19 -24.90 -25.78
CA GLY A 86 4.53 -24.95 -25.22
C GLY A 86 5.42 -23.82 -25.77
N ARG A 87 6.40 -23.40 -24.98
CA ARG A 87 7.32 -22.29 -25.24
C ARG A 87 7.88 -22.25 -26.66
N ASP A 88 8.24 -23.41 -27.20
CA ASP A 88 8.91 -23.53 -28.51
C ASP A 88 7.97 -23.23 -29.71
N HIS A 89 6.66 -23.33 -29.51
CA HIS A 89 5.63 -23.08 -30.52
C HIS A 89 4.97 -21.71 -30.39
N LEU A 90 5.31 -20.96 -29.35
CA LEU A 90 4.58 -19.74 -29.00
C LEU A 90 4.87 -18.57 -29.95
N LEU A 91 6.13 -18.35 -30.31
CA LEU A 91 6.51 -17.23 -31.16
C LEU A 91 5.86 -17.27 -32.56
N PRO A 92 5.83 -18.40 -33.29
CA PRO A 92 5.06 -18.52 -34.53
C PRO A 92 3.58 -18.23 -34.32
N ALA A 93 2.94 -18.84 -33.34
CA ALA A 93 1.52 -18.63 -33.05
C ALA A 93 1.19 -17.17 -32.71
N PHE A 94 2.09 -16.48 -32.00
CA PHE A 94 1.93 -15.05 -31.72
C PHE A 94 2.05 -14.18 -32.97
N LYS A 95 2.95 -14.51 -33.91
CA LYS A 95 3.05 -13.85 -35.22
C LYS A 95 1.78 -14.06 -36.04
N ASP A 96 1.20 -15.26 -36.03
CA ASP A 96 -0.06 -15.57 -36.70
C ASP A 96 -1.23 -14.73 -36.12
N CYS A 97 -1.25 -14.54 -34.79
CA CYS A 97 -2.24 -13.63 -34.15
C CYS A 97 -2.10 -12.19 -34.66
N ILE A 98 -0.87 -11.68 -34.78
CA ILE A 98 -0.63 -10.34 -35.31
C ILE A 98 -1.10 -10.24 -36.77
N GLN A 99 -0.81 -11.24 -37.59
CA GLN A 99 -1.22 -11.31 -38.99
C GLN A 99 -2.75 -11.36 -39.12
N ALA A 100 -3.43 -12.09 -38.24
CA ALA A 100 -4.90 -12.14 -38.16
C ALA A 100 -5.54 -10.85 -37.61
N GLY A 101 -4.74 -9.84 -37.24
CA GLY A 101 -5.23 -8.56 -36.77
C GLY A 101 -5.64 -8.53 -35.29
N ILE A 102 -5.33 -9.56 -34.50
CA ILE A 102 -5.69 -9.65 -33.10
C ILE A 102 -4.88 -8.64 -32.27
N ARG A 103 -5.56 -7.90 -31.39
CA ARG A 103 -4.96 -6.83 -30.57
C ARG A 103 -4.85 -7.13 -29.09
N SER A 104 -5.46 -8.23 -28.64
CA SER A 104 -5.43 -8.66 -27.23
C SER A 104 -5.08 -10.14 -27.16
N VAL A 105 -4.01 -10.49 -26.46
CA VAL A 105 -3.50 -11.86 -26.38
C VAL A 105 -3.20 -12.21 -24.92
N ILE A 106 -3.71 -13.36 -24.46
CA ILE A 106 -3.36 -13.95 -23.16
C ILE A 106 -2.40 -15.12 -23.41
N ILE A 107 -1.26 -15.16 -22.75
CA ILE A 107 -0.28 -16.23 -22.86
C ILE A 107 -0.27 -17.03 -21.56
N ILE A 108 -0.93 -18.19 -21.53
CA ILE A 108 -1.05 -19.04 -20.34
C ILE A 108 0.28 -19.72 -20.00
N SER A 109 1.06 -20.07 -21.01
CA SER A 109 2.25 -20.92 -20.91
C SER A 109 3.33 -20.34 -19.99
N GLN A 110 4.03 -21.22 -19.29
CA GLN A 110 5.21 -20.98 -18.46
C GLN A 110 6.50 -21.21 -19.26
N GLY A 111 7.65 -20.89 -18.66
CA GLY A 111 8.96 -21.16 -19.24
C GLY A 111 9.60 -19.95 -19.90
N PHE A 112 9.28 -18.74 -19.47
CA PHE A 112 9.80 -17.47 -19.98
C PHE A 112 10.80 -16.83 -18.98
N ALA A 113 10.61 -15.56 -18.62
CA ALA A 113 11.50 -14.89 -17.66
C ALA A 113 11.44 -15.51 -16.25
N ASP A 114 10.38 -16.24 -15.96
CA ASP A 114 10.18 -17.06 -14.77
C ASP A 114 11.08 -18.32 -14.71
N ALA A 115 11.62 -18.78 -15.85
CA ALA A 115 12.33 -20.05 -15.93
C ALA A 115 13.85 -19.91 -16.14
N ASP A 116 14.27 -19.29 -17.25
CA ASP A 116 15.67 -19.25 -17.65
C ASP A 116 16.02 -18.06 -18.57
N GLY A 117 17.32 -17.92 -18.91
CA GLY A 117 17.81 -16.85 -19.77
C GLY A 117 17.30 -16.93 -21.23
N ILE A 118 16.97 -18.14 -21.73
CA ILE A 118 16.40 -18.34 -23.07
C ILE A 118 14.95 -17.84 -23.06
N GLY A 119 14.18 -18.25 -22.06
CA GLY A 119 12.81 -17.78 -21.86
C GLY A 119 12.73 -16.27 -21.70
N LYS A 120 13.66 -15.66 -20.95
CA LYS A 120 13.75 -14.22 -20.81
C LYS A 120 13.98 -13.50 -22.15
N LYS A 121 14.84 -14.01 -23.03
CA LYS A 121 15.07 -13.47 -24.37
C LYS A 121 13.82 -13.60 -25.24
N LEU A 122 13.16 -14.75 -25.21
CA LEU A 122 11.94 -15.01 -25.96
C LEU A 122 10.79 -14.07 -25.52
N GLN A 123 10.61 -13.88 -24.20
CA GLN A 123 9.64 -12.92 -23.68
C GLN A 123 9.93 -11.50 -24.19
N ALA A 124 11.19 -11.08 -24.18
CA ALA A 124 11.59 -9.75 -24.68
C ALA A 124 11.29 -9.59 -26.18
N GLU A 125 11.49 -10.64 -27.00
CA GLU A 125 11.14 -10.63 -28.42
C GLU A 125 9.63 -10.49 -28.64
N ILE A 126 8.83 -11.28 -27.90
CA ILE A 126 7.37 -11.22 -27.98
C ILE A 126 6.85 -9.83 -27.58
N VAL A 127 7.36 -9.26 -26.50
CA VAL A 127 6.97 -7.89 -26.06
C VAL A 127 7.36 -6.85 -27.09
N LYS A 128 8.51 -6.99 -27.75
CA LYS A 128 8.93 -6.11 -28.84
C LYS A 128 7.94 -6.18 -30.00
N LEU A 129 7.61 -7.37 -30.48
CA LEU A 129 6.63 -7.57 -31.57
C LEU A 129 5.24 -7.03 -31.20
N ALA A 130 4.82 -7.23 -29.96
CA ALA A 130 3.56 -6.71 -29.45
C ALA A 130 3.50 -5.17 -29.55
N ARG A 131 4.56 -4.50 -29.10
CA ARG A 131 4.67 -3.03 -29.19
C ARG A 131 4.67 -2.53 -30.63
N GLU A 132 5.42 -3.18 -31.51
CA GLU A 132 5.51 -2.82 -32.94
C GLU A 132 4.16 -3.00 -33.66
N SER A 133 3.41 -4.04 -33.32
CA SER A 133 2.09 -4.31 -33.93
C SER A 133 0.92 -3.58 -33.25
N GLY A 134 1.13 -3.01 -32.06
CA GLY A 134 0.09 -2.45 -31.20
C GLY A 134 -0.80 -3.50 -30.52
N THR A 135 -0.37 -4.76 -30.47
CA THR A 135 -1.00 -5.83 -29.71
C THR A 135 -0.64 -5.71 -28.24
N ARG A 136 -1.57 -6.05 -27.33
CA ARG A 136 -1.33 -6.07 -25.89
C ARG A 136 -1.31 -7.52 -25.37
N ILE A 137 -0.54 -7.76 -24.29
CA ILE A 137 -0.33 -9.10 -23.77
C ILE A 137 -0.59 -9.14 -22.26
N ILE A 138 -1.41 -10.10 -21.79
CA ILE A 138 -1.45 -10.54 -20.39
C ILE A 138 -0.62 -11.82 -20.26
N GLY A 139 0.23 -11.90 -19.22
CA GLY A 139 1.18 -12.98 -19.00
C GLY A 139 2.57 -12.68 -19.56
N PRO A 140 3.37 -13.67 -19.94
CA PRO A 140 3.16 -15.14 -19.85
C PRO A 140 2.95 -15.64 -18.41
N ASN A 141 2.75 -16.97 -18.28
CA ASN A 141 2.62 -17.62 -16.97
C ASN A 141 1.44 -17.10 -16.16
N THR A 142 0.22 -17.21 -16.71
CA THR A 142 -1.00 -16.65 -16.09
C THR A 142 -2.18 -17.63 -16.14
N MET A 143 -3.08 -17.52 -15.18
CA MET A 143 -4.42 -18.10 -15.21
C MET A 143 -5.38 -17.31 -16.12
N GLY A 144 -4.96 -16.13 -16.58
CA GLY A 144 -5.76 -15.25 -17.43
C GLY A 144 -6.77 -14.42 -16.66
N VAL A 145 -8.01 -14.39 -17.11
CA VAL A 145 -9.02 -13.46 -16.64
C VAL A 145 -10.33 -14.13 -16.26
N LEU A 146 -11.10 -13.43 -15.43
CA LEU A 146 -12.45 -13.79 -15.00
C LEU A 146 -13.35 -12.55 -15.05
N ASN A 147 -14.56 -12.69 -15.58
CA ASN A 147 -15.63 -11.70 -15.46
C ASN A 147 -16.96 -12.41 -15.17
N ASN A 148 -17.35 -12.40 -13.90
CA ASN A 148 -18.57 -13.03 -13.43
C ASN A 148 -19.84 -12.31 -13.89
N PHE A 149 -19.78 -11.02 -14.23
CA PHE A 149 -20.91 -10.27 -14.75
C PHE A 149 -21.29 -10.72 -16.18
N GLN A 150 -20.34 -11.31 -16.92
CA GLN A 150 -20.56 -11.81 -18.29
C GLN A 150 -20.39 -13.33 -18.41
N ASN A 151 -20.27 -14.04 -17.30
CA ASN A 151 -20.00 -15.49 -17.28
C ASN A 151 -18.78 -15.88 -18.12
N PHE A 152 -17.75 -15.06 -18.09
CA PHE A 152 -16.55 -15.22 -18.90
C PHE A 152 -15.33 -15.56 -18.05
N THR A 153 -14.57 -16.57 -18.49
CA THR A 153 -13.25 -16.90 -17.91
C THR A 153 -12.33 -17.48 -18.97
N THR A 154 -11.04 -17.20 -18.87
CA THR A 154 -10.00 -17.89 -19.62
C THR A 154 -9.24 -18.91 -18.77
N ALA A 155 -9.62 -19.07 -17.50
CA ALA A 155 -9.05 -20.10 -16.63
C ALA A 155 -9.29 -21.49 -17.22
N PHE A 156 -8.28 -22.32 -17.11
CA PHE A 156 -8.30 -23.69 -17.61
C PHE A 156 -8.72 -24.71 -16.54
N ILE A 157 -9.10 -24.25 -15.36
CA ILE A 157 -9.65 -25.03 -14.26
C ILE A 157 -11.08 -24.57 -13.97
N ASP A 158 -11.88 -25.45 -13.37
CA ASP A 158 -13.24 -25.12 -12.96
C ASP A 158 -13.24 -24.13 -11.81
N LEU A 159 -13.98 -23.03 -11.96
CA LEU A 159 -14.12 -21.98 -10.94
C LEU A 159 -15.57 -21.95 -10.46
N ASN A 160 -15.75 -21.86 -9.15
CA ASN A 160 -17.07 -21.70 -8.57
C ASN A 160 -17.66 -20.33 -8.94
N LYS A 161 -18.85 -20.39 -9.55
CA LYS A 161 -19.60 -19.18 -9.92
C LYS A 161 -20.45 -18.74 -8.73
N PRO A 162 -20.38 -17.46 -8.33
CA PRO A 162 -21.20 -16.96 -7.23
C PRO A 162 -22.65 -16.73 -7.67
N ASP A 163 -23.61 -17.00 -6.78
CA ASP A 163 -25.04 -16.69 -7.01
C ASP A 163 -25.24 -15.16 -7.15
N LYS A 164 -24.53 -14.37 -6.33
CA LYS A 164 -24.53 -12.92 -6.39
C LYS A 164 -23.10 -12.43 -6.67
N VAL A 165 -22.93 -11.77 -7.80
CA VAL A 165 -21.63 -11.24 -8.22
C VAL A 165 -21.26 -10.00 -7.38
N PRO A 166 -20.15 -10.02 -6.61
CA PRO A 166 -19.74 -8.87 -5.80
C PRO A 166 -19.06 -7.80 -6.67
N PRO A 167 -19.18 -6.51 -6.30
CA PRO A 167 -18.57 -5.40 -7.04
C PRO A 167 -17.08 -5.24 -6.72
N VAL A 168 -16.34 -6.34 -6.68
CA VAL A 168 -14.92 -6.42 -6.28
C VAL A 168 -14.08 -6.94 -7.43
N SER A 169 -13.06 -6.20 -7.80
CA SER A 169 -12.16 -6.59 -8.88
C SER A 169 -10.74 -6.83 -8.39
N LEU A 170 -10.16 -7.94 -8.81
CA LEU A 170 -8.82 -8.40 -8.46
C LEU A 170 -7.84 -8.13 -9.60
N VAL A 171 -6.64 -7.65 -9.25
CA VAL A 171 -5.44 -7.71 -10.10
C VAL A 171 -4.33 -8.40 -9.33
N ALA A 172 -3.86 -9.52 -9.82
CA ALA A 172 -2.87 -10.35 -9.12
C ALA A 172 -1.68 -10.71 -10.02
N GLN A 173 -0.54 -11.00 -9.42
CA GLN A 173 0.61 -11.63 -10.08
C GLN A 173 0.69 -13.14 -9.77
N THR A 174 -0.43 -13.75 -9.39
CA THR A 174 -0.55 -15.18 -9.14
C THR A 174 -1.99 -15.65 -9.32
N GLY A 175 -2.15 -16.83 -9.94
CA GLY A 175 -3.44 -17.49 -10.07
C GLY A 175 -4.03 -17.97 -8.74
N LEU A 176 -3.19 -18.14 -7.70
CA LEU A 176 -3.63 -18.60 -6.36
C LEU A 176 -4.82 -17.81 -5.82
N ILE A 177 -4.73 -16.47 -5.87
CA ILE A 177 -5.76 -15.59 -5.29
C ILE A 177 -7.03 -15.57 -6.15
N GLN A 178 -6.90 -15.72 -7.47
CA GLN A 178 -8.04 -15.85 -8.36
C GLN A 178 -8.82 -17.15 -8.10
N VAL A 179 -8.11 -18.27 -7.96
CA VAL A 179 -8.68 -19.60 -7.71
C VAL A 179 -9.22 -19.73 -6.29
N GLY A 180 -8.43 -19.30 -5.30
CA GLY A 180 -8.79 -19.33 -3.88
C GLY A 180 -9.73 -18.21 -3.46
N SER A 181 -10.72 -17.86 -4.28
CA SER A 181 -11.60 -16.71 -4.01
C SER A 181 -12.30 -16.77 -2.65
N GLN A 182 -12.63 -17.94 -2.12
CA GLN A 182 -13.26 -18.12 -0.81
C GLN A 182 -12.29 -17.83 0.35
N ASP A 183 -10.99 -18.03 0.14
CA ASP A 183 -9.95 -17.78 1.14
C ASP A 183 -9.48 -16.33 1.17
N PHE A 184 -9.54 -15.65 0.02
CA PHE A 184 -8.96 -14.31 -0.18
C PHE A 184 -9.99 -13.21 -0.40
N SER A 185 -11.25 -13.53 -0.68
CA SER A 185 -12.33 -12.58 -0.87
C SER A 185 -13.49 -12.85 0.07
N TYR A 186 -14.42 -11.90 0.11
CA TYR A 186 -15.70 -12.00 0.81
C TYR A 186 -16.71 -12.76 -0.03
N HIS A 187 -16.75 -13.73 -0.59
CA HIS A 187 -17.56 -14.61 -1.43
C HIS A 187 -16.86 -15.01 -2.74
N ALA A 188 -16.54 -14.04 -3.60
CA ALA A 188 -15.95 -14.26 -4.91
C ALA A 188 -15.31 -12.97 -5.44
N TRP A 189 -14.88 -13.00 -6.71
CA TRP A 189 -14.47 -11.82 -7.47
C TRP A 189 -15.57 -11.45 -8.47
N GLY A 190 -15.82 -10.17 -8.71
CA GLY A 190 -16.64 -9.69 -9.81
C GLY A 190 -15.88 -9.83 -11.13
N LYS A 191 -14.67 -9.24 -11.15
CA LYS A 191 -13.69 -9.41 -12.23
C LYS A 191 -12.33 -9.77 -11.63
N ALA A 192 -11.50 -10.52 -12.35
CA ALA A 192 -10.14 -10.81 -11.93
C ALA A 192 -9.19 -10.85 -13.13
N LEU A 193 -7.99 -10.31 -12.92
CA LEU A 193 -6.86 -10.40 -13.84
C LEU A 193 -5.68 -11.03 -13.12
N ASP A 194 -5.18 -12.13 -13.64
CA ASP A 194 -3.85 -12.64 -13.28
C ASP A 194 -2.85 -12.16 -14.32
N LEU A 195 -1.96 -11.26 -13.92
CA LEU A 195 -0.96 -10.64 -14.79
C LEU A 195 0.21 -11.58 -15.12
N GLY A 196 0.38 -12.69 -14.37
CA GLY A 196 1.54 -13.56 -14.50
C GLY A 196 2.87 -12.79 -14.39
N ASN A 197 3.74 -12.92 -15.39
CA ASN A 197 5.01 -12.18 -15.44
C ASN A 197 4.86 -10.67 -15.65
N ALA A 198 3.65 -10.16 -15.89
CA ALA A 198 3.33 -8.75 -16.14
C ALA A 198 4.26 -8.11 -17.20
N SER A 199 4.47 -8.81 -18.32
CA SER A 199 5.48 -8.44 -19.30
C SER A 199 5.11 -7.22 -20.17
N ASP A 200 3.80 -6.95 -20.35
CA ASP A 200 3.27 -5.79 -21.08
C ASP A 200 2.13 -5.10 -20.33
N VAL A 201 0.98 -5.77 -20.17
CA VAL A 201 -0.11 -5.28 -19.32
C VAL A 201 0.29 -5.42 -17.87
N ASP A 202 0.16 -4.35 -17.09
CA ASP A 202 0.51 -4.32 -15.68
C ASP A 202 -0.58 -3.68 -14.80
N PHE A 203 -0.24 -3.40 -13.54
CA PHE A 203 -1.15 -2.79 -12.57
C PHE A 203 -1.69 -1.42 -13.01
N VAL A 204 -0.90 -0.63 -13.77
CA VAL A 204 -1.33 0.71 -14.22
C VAL A 204 -2.46 0.57 -15.23
N ASP A 205 -2.30 -0.31 -16.23
CA ASP A 205 -3.31 -0.55 -17.26
C ASP A 205 -4.62 -1.09 -16.64
N ALA A 206 -4.50 -1.99 -15.67
CA ALA A 206 -5.64 -2.55 -14.96
C ALA A 206 -6.37 -1.49 -14.10
N LEU A 207 -5.63 -0.67 -13.37
CA LEU A 207 -6.20 0.42 -12.57
C LEU A 207 -6.93 1.44 -13.43
N GLU A 208 -6.38 1.84 -14.58
CA GLU A 208 -7.02 2.77 -15.52
C GLU A 208 -8.33 2.20 -16.08
N TYR A 209 -8.40 0.89 -16.33
CA TYR A 209 -9.65 0.24 -16.73
C TYR A 209 -10.67 0.24 -15.59
N PHE A 210 -10.29 -0.19 -14.38
CA PHE A 210 -11.20 -0.26 -13.24
C PHE A 210 -11.63 1.12 -12.71
N GLU A 211 -10.90 2.18 -13.01
CA GLU A 211 -11.30 3.54 -12.68
C GLU A 211 -12.68 3.88 -13.25
N THR A 212 -12.91 3.49 -14.51
CA THR A 212 -14.13 3.82 -15.25
C THR A 212 -15.16 2.69 -15.27
N ASP A 213 -14.81 1.50 -14.80
CA ASP A 213 -15.72 0.34 -14.80
C ASP A 213 -16.82 0.52 -13.74
N PRO A 214 -18.12 0.62 -14.15
CA PRO A 214 -19.22 0.84 -13.21
C PRO A 214 -19.52 -0.38 -12.32
N GLN A 215 -19.08 -1.57 -12.72
CA GLN A 215 -19.29 -2.81 -11.98
C GLN A 215 -18.27 -3.00 -10.85
N THR A 216 -17.16 -2.23 -10.85
CA THR A 216 -16.12 -2.27 -9.84
C THR A 216 -16.30 -1.16 -8.83
N GLN A 217 -16.56 -1.51 -7.57
CA GLN A 217 -16.59 -0.59 -6.43
C GLN A 217 -15.31 -0.66 -5.60
N VAL A 218 -14.73 -1.84 -5.43
CA VAL A 218 -13.50 -2.09 -4.67
C VAL A 218 -12.47 -2.73 -5.57
N ILE A 219 -11.24 -2.22 -5.57
CA ILE A 219 -10.11 -2.78 -6.32
C ILE A 219 -9.17 -3.46 -5.34
N VAL A 220 -8.86 -4.72 -5.60
CA VAL A 220 -7.92 -5.53 -4.83
C VAL A 220 -6.68 -5.80 -5.66
N LEU A 221 -5.51 -5.56 -5.08
CA LEU A 221 -4.22 -5.83 -5.69
C LEU A 221 -3.47 -6.89 -4.89
N HIS A 222 -2.98 -7.93 -5.57
CA HIS A 222 -1.91 -8.76 -5.04
C HIS A 222 -0.65 -8.48 -5.81
N MET A 223 0.40 -8.03 -5.12
CA MET A 223 1.61 -7.54 -5.75
C MET A 223 2.86 -8.22 -5.18
N GLU A 224 3.67 -8.80 -6.05
CA GLU A 224 5.02 -9.29 -5.73
C GLU A 224 6.07 -8.22 -6.03
N GLY A 225 5.94 -7.53 -7.19
CA GLY A 225 6.82 -6.44 -7.60
C GLY A 225 6.13 -5.50 -8.57
N ILE A 226 6.75 -4.36 -8.82
CA ILE A 226 6.23 -3.34 -9.75
C ILE A 226 7.36 -2.75 -10.57
N ILE A 227 7.10 -2.49 -11.86
CA ILE A 227 8.06 -1.88 -12.79
C ILE A 227 7.79 -0.39 -12.95
N ARG A 228 6.53 -0.01 -13.26
CA ARG A 228 6.11 1.38 -13.45
C ARG A 228 5.62 2.03 -12.15
N GLY A 229 6.46 2.01 -11.09
CA GLY A 229 6.04 2.43 -9.74
C GLY A 229 5.50 3.86 -9.68
N ARG A 230 6.11 4.83 -10.36
CA ARG A 230 5.65 6.23 -10.37
C ARG A 230 4.30 6.41 -11.06
N ASP A 231 4.07 5.72 -12.18
CA ASP A 231 2.80 5.81 -12.89
C ASP A 231 1.70 5.09 -12.12
N PHE A 232 2.04 3.97 -11.48
CA PHE A 232 1.15 3.28 -10.55
C PHE A 232 0.70 4.20 -9.41
N LEU A 233 1.62 4.92 -8.75
CA LEU A 233 1.26 5.84 -7.67
C LEU A 233 0.37 6.98 -8.16
N LYS A 234 0.61 7.53 -9.36
CA LYS A 234 -0.24 8.56 -9.96
C LYS A 234 -1.66 8.04 -10.21
N ALA A 235 -1.78 6.87 -10.84
CA ALA A 235 -3.06 6.24 -11.11
C ALA A 235 -3.79 5.91 -9.80
N ALA A 236 -3.13 5.22 -8.87
CA ALA A 236 -3.71 4.84 -7.59
C ALA A 236 -4.14 6.06 -6.75
N SER A 237 -3.33 7.13 -6.71
CA SER A 237 -3.68 8.36 -5.99
C SER A 237 -4.95 9.04 -6.53
N ARG A 238 -5.15 9.01 -7.85
CA ARG A 238 -6.33 9.56 -8.51
C ARG A 238 -7.57 8.71 -8.24
N ILE A 239 -7.41 7.38 -8.29
CA ILE A 239 -8.52 6.43 -8.20
C ILE A 239 -8.98 6.25 -6.76
N SER A 240 -8.06 6.18 -5.80
CA SER A 240 -8.34 5.86 -4.41
C SER A 240 -9.28 6.84 -3.70
N VAL A 241 -9.46 8.05 -4.22
CA VAL A 241 -10.43 9.02 -3.67
C VAL A 241 -11.88 8.68 -4.05
N ASN A 242 -12.08 7.87 -5.10
CA ASN A 242 -13.40 7.48 -5.58
C ASN A 242 -13.70 5.99 -5.37
N LYS A 243 -12.69 5.14 -5.49
CA LYS A 243 -12.80 3.69 -5.30
C LYS A 243 -11.69 3.22 -4.35
N PRO A 244 -12.01 2.52 -3.25
CA PRO A 244 -10.98 1.99 -2.37
C PRO A 244 -10.09 0.99 -3.10
N ILE A 245 -8.79 1.12 -2.88
CA ILE A 245 -7.77 0.19 -3.36
C ILE A 245 -7.18 -0.51 -2.15
N ILE A 246 -7.29 -1.83 -2.13
CA ILE A 246 -6.69 -2.69 -1.10
C ILE A 246 -5.49 -3.39 -1.71
N ILE A 247 -4.36 -3.45 -1.00
CA ILE A 247 -3.18 -4.18 -1.46
C ILE A 247 -2.73 -5.23 -0.46
N TYR A 248 -2.56 -6.46 -0.95
CA TYR A 248 -1.84 -7.54 -0.28
C TYR A 248 -0.47 -7.69 -0.93
N LYS A 249 0.56 -7.08 -0.32
CA LYS A 249 1.95 -7.11 -0.80
C LYS A 249 2.68 -8.29 -0.19
N THR A 250 3.14 -9.21 -1.04
CA THR A 250 4.00 -10.35 -0.66
C THR A 250 5.47 -10.04 -0.88
N GLY A 251 6.37 -10.90 -0.39
CA GLY A 251 7.82 -10.65 -0.47
C GLY A 251 8.34 -9.58 0.50
N ARG A 252 7.60 -9.19 1.53
CA ARG A 252 7.94 -8.10 2.46
C ARG A 252 9.08 -8.37 3.43
N THR A 253 9.37 -9.62 3.74
CA THR A 253 10.49 -10.01 4.62
C THR A 253 11.72 -10.37 3.78
N LYS A 254 12.92 -10.35 4.40
CA LYS A 254 14.16 -10.79 3.71
C LYS A 254 14.06 -12.21 3.13
N GLY A 255 13.37 -13.11 3.84
CA GLY A 255 13.11 -14.47 3.36
C GLY A 255 12.10 -14.50 2.21
N GLY A 256 10.98 -13.78 2.36
CA GLY A 256 9.96 -13.65 1.32
C GLY A 256 10.48 -12.98 0.05
N ALA A 257 11.32 -11.94 0.19
CA ALA A 257 11.95 -11.27 -0.95
C ALA A 257 12.85 -12.22 -1.77
N ARG A 258 13.66 -13.06 -1.10
CA ARG A 258 14.45 -14.09 -1.77
C ARG A 258 13.59 -15.12 -2.51
N ALA A 259 12.48 -15.54 -1.88
CA ALA A 259 11.55 -16.47 -2.50
C ALA A 259 10.87 -15.86 -3.74
N ALA A 260 10.43 -14.60 -3.68
CA ALA A 260 9.79 -13.89 -4.79
C ALA A 260 10.76 -13.72 -5.98
N ILE A 261 12.02 -13.34 -5.74
CA ILE A 261 13.03 -13.23 -6.80
C ILE A 261 13.23 -14.58 -7.51
N SER A 262 13.21 -15.69 -6.74
CA SER A 262 13.36 -17.05 -7.31
C SER A 262 12.12 -17.50 -8.09
N HIS A 263 10.93 -16.99 -7.76
CA HIS A 263 9.66 -17.43 -8.34
C HIS A 263 9.28 -16.65 -9.61
N THR A 264 9.44 -15.32 -9.59
CA THR A 264 8.94 -14.44 -10.66
C THR A 264 10.00 -13.49 -11.24
N ALA A 265 11.25 -13.55 -10.78
CA ALA A 265 12.31 -12.58 -11.07
C ALA A 265 11.91 -11.12 -10.77
N SER A 266 10.92 -10.92 -9.90
CA SER A 266 10.38 -9.60 -9.57
C SER A 266 11.30 -8.82 -8.65
N LEU A 267 11.45 -7.51 -8.90
CA LEU A 267 12.12 -6.56 -8.01
C LEU A 267 11.17 -6.23 -6.85
N VAL A 268 11.48 -6.73 -5.65
CA VAL A 268 10.58 -6.66 -4.49
C VAL A 268 10.63 -5.30 -3.79
N GLY A 269 11.76 -4.60 -3.83
CA GLY A 269 11.97 -3.34 -3.09
C GLY A 269 12.08 -3.50 -1.57
N GLU A 270 12.34 -2.39 -0.87
CA GLU A 270 12.32 -2.32 0.60
C GLU A 270 10.88 -2.17 1.10
N ASP A 271 10.48 -2.95 2.13
CA ASP A 271 9.08 -3.00 2.59
C ASP A 271 8.59 -1.66 3.15
N GLU A 272 9.45 -0.94 3.84
CA GLU A 272 9.15 0.39 4.40
C GLU A 272 8.94 1.44 3.31
N ILE A 273 9.63 1.31 2.17
CA ILE A 273 9.44 2.18 1.01
C ILE A 273 8.10 1.86 0.34
N ASN A 274 7.78 0.58 0.17
CA ASN A 274 6.47 0.17 -0.34
C ASN A 274 5.34 0.72 0.54
N ASP A 275 5.49 0.64 1.88
CA ASP A 275 4.48 1.14 2.81
C ASP A 275 4.27 2.65 2.68
N ALA A 276 5.35 3.44 2.61
CA ALA A 276 5.28 4.88 2.37
C ALA A 276 4.60 5.20 1.02
N ALA A 277 4.96 4.44 -0.04
CA ALA A 277 4.38 4.58 -1.36
C ALA A 277 2.88 4.31 -1.38
N PHE A 278 2.43 3.21 -0.78
CA PHE A 278 1.01 2.84 -0.74
C PHE A 278 0.21 3.81 0.12
N ARG A 279 0.73 4.21 1.27
CA ARG A 279 0.11 5.24 2.13
C ARG A 279 -0.06 6.56 1.37
N ARG A 280 0.98 7.01 0.66
CA ARG A 280 0.95 8.23 -0.18
C ARG A 280 -0.11 8.14 -1.28
N ALA A 281 -0.23 6.98 -1.93
CA ALA A 281 -1.23 6.75 -2.97
C ALA A 281 -2.65 6.57 -2.42
N GLY A 282 -2.84 6.47 -1.09
CA GLY A 282 -4.13 6.20 -0.46
C GLY A 282 -4.61 4.77 -0.68
N ILE A 283 -3.67 3.85 -0.66
CA ILE A 283 -3.94 2.43 -0.76
C ILE A 283 -4.03 1.85 0.65
N ILE A 284 -5.04 1.04 0.90
CA ILE A 284 -5.21 0.30 2.15
C ILE A 284 -4.37 -0.98 2.07
N ARG A 285 -3.29 -1.03 2.83
CA ARG A 285 -2.43 -2.20 2.90
C ARG A 285 -2.93 -3.18 3.95
N VAL A 286 -2.96 -4.48 3.59
CA VAL A 286 -3.29 -5.60 4.47
C VAL A 286 -2.12 -6.57 4.58
N LYS A 287 -2.05 -7.33 5.68
CA LYS A 287 -0.89 -8.16 6.05
C LYS A 287 -1.06 -9.65 5.71
N ASN A 288 -2.30 -10.12 5.65
CA ASN A 288 -2.65 -11.53 5.46
C ASN A 288 -4.03 -11.70 4.79
N ALA A 289 -4.40 -12.93 4.48
CA ALA A 289 -5.65 -13.25 3.81
C ALA A 289 -6.90 -12.90 4.65
N SER A 290 -6.85 -13.07 5.98
CA SER A 290 -7.97 -12.71 6.85
C SER A 290 -8.23 -11.21 6.82
N GLU A 291 -7.19 -10.39 7.00
CA GLU A 291 -7.29 -8.93 6.87
C GLU A 291 -7.80 -8.51 5.48
N LEU A 292 -7.41 -9.23 4.42
CA LEU A 292 -7.89 -8.94 3.06
C LEU A 292 -9.40 -9.17 2.95
N ARG A 293 -9.90 -10.31 3.43
CA ARG A 293 -11.34 -10.60 3.45
C ARG A 293 -12.13 -9.57 4.26
N ASP A 294 -11.65 -9.23 5.45
CA ASP A 294 -12.31 -8.29 6.33
C ASP A 294 -12.30 -6.86 5.76
N ALA A 295 -11.22 -6.44 5.10
CA ALA A 295 -11.16 -5.16 4.39
C ALA A 295 -12.14 -5.11 3.22
N ILE A 296 -12.22 -6.18 2.42
CA ILE A 296 -13.17 -6.28 1.30
C ILE A 296 -14.61 -6.23 1.86
N ARG A 297 -14.92 -7.08 2.85
CA ARG A 297 -16.25 -7.13 3.50
C ARG A 297 -16.65 -5.74 4.01
N SER A 298 -15.76 -5.06 4.73
CA SER A 298 -16.02 -3.75 5.30
C SER A 298 -16.29 -2.71 4.22
N LEU A 299 -15.44 -2.61 3.20
CA LEU A 299 -15.55 -1.57 2.16
C LEU A 299 -16.66 -1.84 1.13
N VAL A 300 -17.21 -3.07 1.09
CA VAL A 300 -18.37 -3.42 0.26
C VAL A 300 -19.68 -3.27 1.02
N LYS A 301 -19.69 -3.64 2.30
CA LYS A 301 -20.93 -3.76 3.10
C LYS A 301 -21.18 -2.59 4.04
N LEU A 302 -20.11 -2.05 4.64
CA LEU A 302 -20.25 -0.98 5.61
C LEU A 302 -20.32 0.38 4.92
N GLU A 303 -20.97 1.31 5.59
CA GLU A 303 -21.05 2.69 5.16
C GLU A 303 -19.78 3.48 5.51
N ASP A 304 -19.70 4.71 5.01
CA ASP A 304 -18.61 5.63 5.33
C ASP A 304 -18.58 5.99 6.82
N MET A 305 -17.38 6.05 7.41
CA MET A 305 -17.18 6.37 8.81
C MET A 305 -16.42 7.69 8.96
N ALA A 306 -17.14 8.77 9.28
CA ALA A 306 -16.61 10.12 9.24
C ALA A 306 -15.60 10.47 10.36
N GLY A 307 -15.53 9.68 11.41
CA GLY A 307 -14.60 9.88 12.54
C GLY A 307 -14.32 8.55 13.27
N PRO A 308 -13.44 8.60 14.29
CA PRO A 308 -12.99 7.38 14.98
C PRO A 308 -13.89 6.98 16.15
N ARG A 309 -14.98 7.72 16.46
CA ARG A 309 -15.73 7.57 17.71
C ARG A 309 -16.79 6.46 17.61
N LEU A 310 -16.67 5.45 18.44
CA LEU A 310 -17.55 4.29 18.43
C LEU A 310 -18.59 4.30 19.55
N GLY A 311 -19.78 3.84 19.20
CA GLY A 311 -20.75 3.28 20.12
C GLY A 311 -20.59 1.77 20.22
N ILE A 312 -20.49 1.23 21.41
CA ILE A 312 -20.38 -0.22 21.63
C ILE A 312 -21.64 -0.69 22.33
N LEU A 313 -22.34 -1.63 21.70
CA LEU A 313 -23.53 -2.30 22.25
C LEU A 313 -23.19 -3.79 22.47
N THR A 314 -23.28 -4.23 23.71
CA THR A 314 -22.85 -5.56 24.12
C THR A 314 -23.86 -6.24 25.05
N PRO A 315 -24.04 -7.58 25.00
CA PRO A 315 -24.80 -8.32 25.98
C PRO A 315 -23.96 -8.77 27.17
N THR A 316 -22.74 -8.30 27.33
CA THR A 316 -21.84 -8.72 28.41
C THR A 316 -20.79 -7.68 28.71
N GLY A 317 -20.55 -7.41 30.01
CA GLY A 317 -19.51 -6.48 30.43
C GLY A 317 -18.12 -6.88 29.94
N ALA A 318 -17.79 -8.18 29.93
CA ALA A 318 -16.51 -8.68 29.43
C ALA A 318 -16.29 -8.35 27.95
N GLY A 319 -17.31 -8.53 27.11
CA GLY A 319 -17.25 -8.14 25.70
C GLY A 319 -17.04 -6.63 25.52
N GLY A 320 -17.65 -5.82 26.40
CA GLY A 320 -17.41 -4.37 26.42
C GLY A 320 -15.96 -4.01 26.70
N ILE A 321 -15.32 -4.64 27.69
CA ILE A 321 -13.91 -4.43 28.04
C ILE A 321 -13.01 -4.82 26.87
N MET A 322 -13.17 -6.01 26.30
CA MET A 322 -12.41 -6.47 25.13
C MET A 322 -12.55 -5.51 23.95
N ALA A 323 -13.73 -4.96 23.75
CA ALA A 323 -13.96 -4.00 22.66
C ALA A 323 -13.28 -2.64 22.89
N VAL A 324 -13.15 -2.20 24.14
CA VAL A 324 -12.42 -0.97 24.49
C VAL A 324 -10.92 -1.13 24.21
N ASP A 325 -10.33 -2.26 24.61
CA ASP A 325 -8.93 -2.57 24.33
C ASP A 325 -8.68 -2.61 22.81
N ALA A 326 -9.51 -3.33 22.05
CA ALA A 326 -9.41 -3.39 20.61
C ALA A 326 -9.60 -2.01 19.90
N CYS A 327 -10.36 -1.09 20.49
CA CYS A 327 -10.48 0.28 19.99
C CYS A 327 -9.11 0.97 19.85
N GLU A 328 -8.30 0.90 20.90
CA GLU A 328 -6.98 1.56 20.93
C GLU A 328 -6.03 0.91 19.91
N ASP A 329 -6.04 -0.43 19.82
CA ASP A 329 -5.18 -1.19 18.89
C ASP A 329 -5.42 -0.83 17.42
N PHE A 330 -6.67 -0.49 17.07
CA PHE A 330 -7.03 -0.12 15.70
C PHE A 330 -7.18 1.40 15.48
N GLY A 331 -6.75 2.24 16.43
CA GLY A 331 -6.76 3.70 16.31
C GLY A 331 -8.16 4.31 16.31
N LEU A 332 -9.09 3.65 16.96
CA LEU A 332 -10.45 4.12 17.19
C LEU A 332 -10.61 4.66 18.62
N THR A 333 -11.72 5.28 18.94
CA THR A 333 -11.98 5.87 20.25
C THR A 333 -13.42 5.63 20.70
N ILE A 334 -13.64 5.59 21.99
CA ILE A 334 -14.99 5.46 22.54
C ILE A 334 -15.71 6.81 22.48
N GLY A 335 -16.86 6.84 21.84
CA GLY A 335 -17.70 8.03 21.77
C GLY A 335 -18.44 8.29 23.07
N LYS A 336 -18.89 9.52 23.27
CA LYS A 336 -19.73 9.87 24.44
C LYS A 336 -21.09 9.20 24.32
N LEU A 337 -21.58 8.66 25.44
CA LEU A 337 -22.94 8.12 25.50
C LEU A 337 -23.96 9.20 25.07
N PRO A 338 -24.91 8.86 24.19
CA PRO A 338 -25.96 9.83 23.80
C PRO A 338 -26.73 10.37 24.99
N GLU A 339 -26.98 11.67 24.99
CA GLU A 339 -27.73 12.32 26.03
C GLU A 339 -29.16 11.72 26.16
N GLY A 340 -29.58 11.43 27.37
CA GLY A 340 -30.90 10.84 27.66
C GLY A 340 -30.98 9.29 27.37
N LEU A 341 -29.98 8.67 26.73
CA LEU A 341 -30.05 7.22 26.48
C LEU A 341 -30.11 6.42 27.79
N ALA A 342 -29.25 6.74 28.76
CA ALA A 342 -29.25 6.08 30.05
C ALA A 342 -30.64 6.17 30.74
N SER A 343 -31.28 7.33 30.74
CA SER A 343 -32.61 7.54 31.33
C SER A 343 -33.69 6.76 30.58
N LYS A 344 -33.63 6.68 29.25
CA LYS A 344 -34.58 5.88 28.46
C LYS A 344 -34.46 4.39 28.73
N LEU A 345 -33.22 3.88 28.86
CA LEU A 345 -32.96 2.46 29.14
C LEU A 345 -33.25 2.08 30.59
N LYS A 346 -33.18 3.02 31.53
CA LYS A 346 -33.42 2.78 32.95
C LYS A 346 -34.92 2.76 33.36
N GLN A 347 -35.83 3.01 32.45
CA GLN A 347 -37.27 2.97 32.78
C GLN A 347 -37.68 1.57 33.27
N GLY A 348 -38.02 1.47 34.54
CA GLY A 348 -38.38 0.20 35.18
C GLY A 348 -37.19 -0.69 35.56
N ILE A 349 -35.96 -0.22 35.45
CA ILE A 349 -34.73 -0.92 35.81
C ILE A 349 -34.15 -0.37 37.09
N PRO A 350 -33.62 -1.21 38.00
CA PRO A 350 -33.02 -0.78 39.26
C PRO A 350 -31.87 0.21 39.08
N ASP A 351 -31.71 1.16 40.00
CA ASP A 351 -30.69 2.22 39.93
C ASP A 351 -29.24 1.73 39.93
N TRP A 352 -29.00 0.55 40.51
CA TRP A 352 -27.67 -0.05 40.54
C TRP A 352 -27.16 -0.51 39.15
N VAL A 353 -28.05 -0.63 38.17
CA VAL A 353 -27.62 -0.93 36.79
C VAL A 353 -26.94 0.29 36.20
N HIS A 354 -25.65 0.17 35.97
CA HIS A 354 -24.86 1.25 35.32
C HIS A 354 -24.98 1.17 33.80
N ILE A 355 -25.28 2.30 33.15
CA ILE A 355 -25.35 2.40 31.69
C ILE A 355 -24.35 3.44 31.23
N GLY A 356 -23.33 2.98 30.49
CA GLY A 356 -22.26 3.78 29.93
C GLY A 356 -22.06 3.46 28.43
N ASN A 357 -20.97 3.89 27.83
CA ASN A 357 -20.46 3.36 26.59
C ASN A 357 -19.12 2.67 26.91
N PRO A 358 -19.02 1.34 26.81
CA PRO A 358 -19.95 0.34 26.25
C PRO A 358 -21.32 0.25 26.93
N VAL A 359 -22.38 0.08 26.13
CA VAL A 359 -23.75 -0.13 26.60
C VAL A 359 -23.96 -1.62 26.85
N ASP A 360 -23.87 -2.08 28.12
CA ASP A 360 -24.25 -3.43 28.48
C ASP A 360 -25.78 -3.55 28.51
N ILE A 361 -26.31 -4.23 27.49
CA ILE A 361 -27.76 -4.32 27.26
C ILE A 361 -28.39 -5.52 27.95
N TRP A 362 -27.59 -6.46 28.47
CA TRP A 362 -28.13 -7.70 29.08
C TRP A 362 -29.00 -7.44 30.30
N PRO A 363 -28.52 -6.67 31.30
CA PRO A 363 -29.38 -6.36 32.48
C PRO A 363 -30.63 -5.63 32.09
N VAL A 364 -30.53 -4.70 31.14
CA VAL A 364 -31.66 -3.89 30.65
C VAL A 364 -32.71 -4.76 29.99
N GLY A 365 -32.31 -5.64 29.11
CA GLY A 365 -33.21 -6.54 28.37
C GLY A 365 -33.89 -7.57 29.26
N MET A 366 -33.15 -8.12 30.21
CA MET A 366 -33.69 -9.16 31.13
C MET A 366 -34.63 -8.58 32.18
N LEU A 367 -34.28 -7.47 32.80
CA LEU A 367 -35.09 -6.82 33.82
C LEU A 367 -36.26 -6.01 33.23
N GLY A 368 -36.06 -5.40 32.04
CA GLY A 368 -37.08 -4.63 31.34
C GLY A 368 -38.07 -5.44 30.50
N GLY A 369 -37.94 -6.77 30.48
CA GLY A 369 -38.92 -7.68 29.85
C GLY A 369 -38.77 -7.90 28.33
N SER A 370 -37.88 -7.19 27.65
CA SER A 370 -37.64 -7.42 26.21
C SER A 370 -36.22 -7.01 25.77
N TYR A 371 -35.37 -8.01 25.60
CA TYR A 371 -34.01 -7.83 25.12
C TYR A 371 -33.97 -7.17 23.72
N SER A 372 -34.82 -7.63 22.80
CA SER A 372 -34.87 -7.11 21.43
C SER A 372 -35.29 -5.65 21.36
N GLN A 373 -36.25 -5.21 22.20
CA GLN A 373 -36.67 -3.78 22.25
C GLN A 373 -35.57 -2.91 22.87
N ALA A 374 -34.94 -3.34 23.94
CA ALA A 374 -33.84 -2.63 24.57
C ALA A 374 -32.64 -2.50 23.60
N PHE A 375 -32.32 -3.57 22.87
CA PHE A 375 -31.30 -3.57 21.85
C PHE A 375 -31.62 -2.58 20.71
N LYS A 376 -32.85 -2.63 20.18
CA LYS A 376 -33.34 -1.68 19.16
C LYS A 376 -33.16 -0.24 19.60
N LEU A 377 -33.66 0.08 20.81
CA LEU A 377 -33.60 1.44 21.35
C LEU A 377 -32.16 1.93 21.50
N ALA A 378 -31.29 1.12 22.09
CA ALA A 378 -29.89 1.47 22.27
C ALA A 378 -29.18 1.69 20.94
N LEU A 379 -29.33 0.75 19.99
CA LEU A 379 -28.72 0.85 18.66
C LEU A 379 -29.20 2.09 17.90
N MET A 380 -30.50 2.36 17.91
CA MET A 380 -31.08 3.52 17.26
C MET A 380 -30.52 4.84 17.81
N GLU A 381 -30.45 4.99 19.12
CA GLU A 381 -29.92 6.20 19.77
C GLU A 381 -28.41 6.39 19.51
N LEU A 382 -27.63 5.31 19.52
CA LEU A 382 -26.21 5.34 19.13
C LEU A 382 -26.06 5.81 17.66
N LEU A 383 -26.87 5.27 16.76
CA LEU A 383 -26.83 5.66 15.36
C LEU A 383 -27.23 7.14 15.15
N LYS A 384 -28.22 7.66 15.89
CA LYS A 384 -28.65 9.08 15.80
C LYS A 384 -27.65 10.05 16.41
N SER A 385 -26.80 9.62 17.33
CA SER A 385 -25.93 10.51 18.08
C SER A 385 -24.83 11.16 17.24
N PRO A 386 -24.65 12.48 17.29
CA PRO A 386 -23.55 13.16 16.60
C PRO A 386 -22.18 12.88 17.24
N SER A 387 -22.12 12.29 18.44
CA SER A 387 -20.89 11.91 19.13
C SER A 387 -20.38 10.50 18.76
N ILE A 388 -21.10 9.78 17.90
CA ILE A 388 -20.79 8.43 17.44
C ILE A 388 -20.65 8.46 15.92
N ASP A 389 -19.60 7.81 15.40
CA ASP A 389 -19.30 7.76 13.97
C ASP A 389 -19.56 6.36 13.39
N GLY A 390 -19.48 5.32 14.22
CA GLY A 390 -19.76 3.92 13.87
C GLY A 390 -20.17 3.12 15.09
N VAL A 391 -20.74 1.94 14.89
CA VAL A 391 -21.22 1.09 15.99
C VAL A 391 -20.63 -0.32 15.89
N LEU A 392 -20.05 -0.81 16.98
CA LEU A 392 -19.85 -2.23 17.20
C LEU A 392 -21.07 -2.75 17.97
N ALA A 393 -21.82 -3.67 17.39
CA ALA A 393 -22.95 -4.33 18.03
C ALA A 393 -22.66 -5.83 18.22
N MET A 394 -22.79 -6.30 19.44
CA MET A 394 -22.57 -7.70 19.78
C MET A 394 -23.90 -8.35 20.18
N THR A 395 -24.09 -9.60 19.80
CA THR A 395 -25.20 -10.40 20.25
C THR A 395 -24.79 -11.87 20.36
N VAL A 396 -25.56 -12.63 21.15
CA VAL A 396 -25.38 -14.07 21.28
C VAL A 396 -26.39 -14.80 20.40
N ASN A 397 -25.94 -15.84 19.73
CA ASN A 397 -26.84 -16.80 19.10
C ASN A 397 -26.89 -18.07 19.93
N VAL A 398 -28.10 -18.40 20.42
CA VAL A 398 -28.35 -19.63 21.14
C VAL A 398 -29.42 -20.44 20.42
N HIS A 399 -29.07 -21.63 20.00
CA HIS A 399 -29.99 -22.52 19.30
C HIS A 399 -31.00 -23.16 20.29
N SER A 400 -31.98 -22.38 20.75
CA SER A 400 -32.99 -22.81 21.70
C SER A 400 -34.35 -22.18 21.40
N HIS A 401 -35.41 -23.01 21.41
CA HIS A 401 -36.77 -22.47 21.27
C HIS A 401 -37.20 -21.64 22.47
N LEU A 402 -36.49 -21.76 23.61
CA LEU A 402 -36.78 -21.00 24.82
C LEU A 402 -36.23 -19.57 24.78
N HIS A 403 -35.30 -19.28 23.88
CA HIS A 403 -34.58 -18.01 23.83
C HIS A 403 -34.78 -17.23 22.54
N LYS A 404 -35.93 -17.36 21.87
CA LYS A 404 -36.27 -16.64 20.61
C LYS A 404 -36.17 -15.11 20.75
N GLY A 405 -36.37 -14.57 21.94
CA GLY A 405 -36.30 -13.12 22.18
C GLY A 405 -34.88 -12.51 22.11
N ILE A 406 -33.83 -13.34 21.99
CA ILE A 406 -32.44 -12.91 21.85
C ILE A 406 -32.06 -12.69 20.39
N ASP A 407 -32.81 -13.19 19.42
CA ASP A 407 -32.66 -12.87 18.02
C ASP A 407 -32.99 -11.38 17.77
N VAL A 408 -32.01 -10.59 17.37
CA VAL A 408 -32.14 -9.15 17.21
C VAL A 408 -32.08 -8.68 15.75
N VAL A 409 -32.16 -9.58 14.74
CA VAL A 409 -32.09 -9.23 13.32
C VAL A 409 -33.10 -8.14 12.98
N GLU A 410 -34.37 -8.32 13.38
CA GLU A 410 -35.43 -7.35 13.10
C GLU A 410 -35.27 -6.06 13.93
N ALA A 411 -34.69 -6.16 15.13
CA ALA A 411 -34.34 -5.00 15.95
C ALA A 411 -33.25 -4.14 15.28
N VAL A 412 -32.22 -4.79 14.72
CA VAL A 412 -31.16 -4.09 13.94
C VAL A 412 -31.74 -3.45 12.70
N ARG A 413 -32.57 -4.16 11.93
CA ARG A 413 -33.24 -3.64 10.76
C ARG A 413 -34.10 -2.42 11.07
N ALA A 414 -34.95 -2.50 12.08
CA ALA A 414 -35.82 -1.43 12.51
C ALA A 414 -35.02 -0.23 13.04
N ALA A 415 -34.00 -0.46 13.88
CA ALA A 415 -33.14 0.61 14.39
C ALA A 415 -32.44 1.37 13.25
N ARG A 416 -31.94 0.63 12.23
CA ARG A 416 -31.31 1.23 11.05
C ARG A 416 -32.26 2.12 10.26
N ILE A 417 -33.48 1.64 10.00
CA ILE A 417 -34.53 2.40 9.28
C ILE A 417 -34.93 3.65 10.08
N GLU A 418 -35.22 3.50 11.38
CA GLU A 418 -35.69 4.60 12.23
C GLU A 418 -34.60 5.61 12.56
N ALA A 419 -33.35 5.23 12.53
CA ALA A 419 -32.22 6.16 12.67
C ALA A 419 -32.10 7.09 11.47
N GLY A 420 -32.45 6.64 10.27
CA GLY A 420 -32.45 7.45 9.05
C GLY A 420 -31.07 7.94 8.62
N ASN A 421 -30.00 7.36 9.14
CA ASN A 421 -28.63 7.71 8.81
C ASN A 421 -27.83 6.49 8.31
N ARG A 422 -26.65 6.77 7.76
CA ARG A 422 -25.78 5.77 7.12
C ARG A 422 -24.48 5.52 7.88
N LYS A 423 -24.52 5.37 9.21
CA LYS A 423 -23.33 4.96 9.97
C LYS A 423 -23.11 3.46 9.87
N PRO A 424 -21.84 3.00 9.81
CA PRO A 424 -21.52 1.57 9.73
C PRO A 424 -21.87 0.83 11.02
N ILE A 425 -22.37 -0.39 10.88
CA ILE A 425 -22.64 -1.30 11.97
C ILE A 425 -21.82 -2.57 11.74
N ALA A 426 -20.74 -2.73 12.50
CA ALA A 426 -20.02 -3.99 12.57
C ALA A 426 -20.64 -4.87 13.65
N MET A 427 -20.92 -6.13 13.33
CA MET A 427 -21.52 -7.07 14.27
C MET A 427 -20.58 -8.22 14.58
N TRP A 428 -20.53 -8.57 15.86
CA TRP A 428 -19.98 -9.83 16.31
C TRP A 428 -21.09 -10.67 16.94
N ILE A 429 -21.37 -11.82 16.36
CA ILE A 429 -22.37 -12.75 16.81
C ILE A 429 -21.63 -13.96 17.35
N TYR A 430 -21.67 -14.19 18.66
CA TYR A 430 -21.00 -15.31 19.28
C TYR A 430 -21.98 -16.42 19.70
N GLY A 431 -21.46 -17.60 19.98
CA GLY A 431 -22.24 -18.78 20.26
C GLY A 431 -22.30 -19.74 19.07
N GLU A 432 -23.43 -20.36 18.84
CA GLU A 432 -23.61 -21.30 17.73
C GLU A 432 -23.73 -20.55 16.40
N HIS A 433 -22.80 -20.83 15.47
CA HIS A 433 -22.79 -20.20 14.15
C HIS A 433 -23.41 -21.12 13.09
N THR A 434 -24.39 -20.59 12.37
CA THR A 434 -24.76 -21.12 11.05
C THR A 434 -24.61 -20.01 10.03
N GLY A 435 -24.10 -20.30 8.83
CA GLY A 435 -23.94 -19.32 7.76
C GLY A 435 -25.23 -18.54 7.48
N SER A 436 -26.38 -19.21 7.58
CA SER A 436 -27.70 -18.60 7.39
C SER A 436 -28.04 -17.49 8.39
N ILE A 437 -27.47 -17.50 9.60
CA ILE A 437 -27.69 -16.44 10.59
C ILE A 437 -26.91 -15.19 10.20
N LEU A 438 -25.65 -15.34 9.83
CA LEU A 438 -24.81 -14.22 9.35
C LEU A 438 -25.43 -13.56 8.12
N GLU A 439 -25.92 -14.35 7.15
CA GLU A 439 -26.61 -13.87 5.95
C GLU A 439 -27.84 -13.02 6.27
N ARG A 440 -28.62 -13.38 7.30
CA ARG A 440 -29.78 -12.59 7.73
C ARG A 440 -29.39 -11.19 8.20
N TYR A 441 -28.32 -11.05 8.98
CA TYR A 441 -27.81 -9.74 9.41
C TYR A 441 -27.19 -8.98 8.24
N GLU A 442 -26.39 -9.63 7.41
CA GLU A 442 -25.75 -9.02 6.24
C GLU A 442 -26.73 -8.71 5.08
N SER A 443 -27.97 -9.15 5.17
CA SER A 443 -29.05 -8.67 4.26
C SER A 443 -29.49 -7.23 4.57
N ILE A 444 -29.05 -6.68 5.71
CA ILE A 444 -29.34 -5.29 6.11
C ILE A 444 -28.22 -4.39 5.59
N ASP A 445 -28.59 -3.35 4.82
CA ASP A 445 -27.62 -2.41 4.27
C ASP A 445 -26.81 -1.71 5.37
N GLY A 446 -25.51 -1.60 5.20
CA GLY A 446 -24.59 -0.97 6.17
C GLY A 446 -24.29 -1.84 7.39
N VAL A 447 -24.58 -3.14 7.32
CA VAL A 447 -24.26 -4.14 8.36
C VAL A 447 -23.28 -5.16 7.80
N ALA A 448 -22.23 -5.47 8.55
CA ALA A 448 -21.30 -6.56 8.26
C ALA A 448 -21.02 -7.37 9.53
N CYS A 449 -20.95 -8.70 9.39
CA CYS A 449 -20.64 -9.62 10.47
C CYS A 449 -19.17 -10.06 10.44
N PHE A 450 -18.57 -10.23 11.62
CA PHE A 450 -17.17 -10.61 11.78
C PHE A 450 -17.05 -11.76 12.78
N ASP A 451 -15.96 -12.51 12.67
CA ASP A 451 -15.74 -13.71 13.49
C ASP A 451 -15.19 -13.39 14.90
N SER A 452 -14.73 -12.14 15.12
CA SER A 452 -14.23 -11.67 16.41
C SER A 452 -14.44 -10.17 16.59
N ILE A 453 -14.27 -9.69 17.83
CA ILE A 453 -14.26 -8.25 18.16
C ILE A 453 -13.14 -7.54 17.41
N ASP A 454 -11.93 -8.12 17.40
CA ASP A 454 -10.77 -7.52 16.73
C ASP A 454 -11.02 -7.33 15.23
N GLN A 455 -11.58 -8.32 14.55
CA GLN A 455 -11.92 -8.22 13.14
C GLN A 455 -13.02 -7.18 12.87
N ALA A 456 -14.03 -7.08 13.75
CA ALA A 456 -15.06 -6.06 13.65
C ALA A 456 -14.49 -4.65 13.84
N MET A 457 -13.60 -4.46 14.82
CA MET A 457 -12.89 -3.21 15.06
C MET A 457 -11.96 -2.84 13.89
N GLN A 458 -11.22 -3.81 13.39
CA GLN A 458 -10.39 -3.63 12.20
C GLN A 458 -11.24 -3.24 10.98
N GLY A 459 -12.41 -3.87 10.82
CA GLY A 459 -13.37 -3.54 9.76
C GLY A 459 -13.83 -2.08 9.81
N LEU A 460 -14.21 -1.58 10.98
CA LEU A 460 -14.56 -0.17 11.21
C LEU A 460 -13.36 0.75 10.95
N SER A 461 -12.16 0.34 11.37
CA SER A 461 -10.93 1.09 11.10
C SER A 461 -10.64 1.22 9.59
N PHE A 462 -10.93 0.19 8.78
CA PHE A 462 -10.81 0.30 7.32
C PHE A 462 -11.77 1.33 6.73
N CYS A 463 -13.01 1.40 7.21
CA CYS A 463 -13.98 2.41 6.78
C CYS A 463 -13.51 3.83 7.15
N TYR A 464 -13.03 4.04 8.38
CA TYR A 464 -12.49 5.32 8.81
C TYR A 464 -11.23 5.73 8.02
N ARG A 465 -10.30 4.80 7.79
CA ARG A 465 -9.11 5.04 6.97
C ARG A 465 -9.49 5.40 5.53
N TYR A 466 -10.50 4.76 4.96
CA TYR A 466 -10.97 5.10 3.62
C TYR A 466 -11.63 6.48 3.61
N HIS A 467 -12.41 6.83 4.62
CA HIS A 467 -12.92 8.20 4.78
C HIS A 467 -11.79 9.24 4.78
N GLN A 468 -10.72 9.00 5.53
CA GLN A 468 -9.54 9.87 5.54
C GLN A 468 -8.87 9.97 4.16
N ILE A 469 -8.81 8.86 3.41
CA ILE A 469 -8.25 8.82 2.05
C ILE A 469 -9.10 9.68 1.10
N ARG A 470 -10.41 9.54 1.13
CA ARG A 470 -11.34 10.31 0.28
C ARG A 470 -11.24 11.81 0.54
N ASN A 471 -11.08 12.20 1.79
CA ASN A 471 -11.07 13.59 2.23
C ASN A 471 -9.66 14.16 2.39
N ARG A 472 -8.62 13.44 1.93
CA ARG A 472 -7.25 13.92 2.04
C ARG A 472 -6.99 15.10 1.11
N SER A 473 -6.36 16.13 1.63
CA SER A 473 -5.73 17.17 0.82
C SER A 473 -4.25 16.81 0.71
N LEU A 474 -3.74 16.65 -0.49
CA LEU A 474 -2.30 16.53 -0.68
C LEU A 474 -1.69 17.92 -0.57
N SER A 475 -0.62 18.05 0.21
CA SER A 475 0.09 19.33 0.31
C SER A 475 0.73 19.67 -1.02
N VAL A 476 0.61 20.92 -1.41
CA VAL A 476 1.36 21.44 -2.54
C VAL A 476 2.81 21.64 -2.09
N GLN A 477 3.75 21.13 -2.85
CA GLN A 477 5.17 21.34 -2.57
C GLN A 477 5.48 22.84 -2.63
N ARG A 478 6.01 23.37 -1.54
CA ARG A 478 6.50 24.73 -1.47
C ARG A 478 7.76 24.88 -2.34
N ARG A 479 7.83 25.94 -3.11
CA ARG A 479 9.02 26.30 -3.88
C ARG A 479 9.81 27.32 -3.10
N PHE A 480 11.13 27.16 -3.11
CA PHE A 480 12.06 28.05 -2.42
C PHE A 480 12.99 28.71 -3.45
N PRO A 481 13.32 30.00 -3.27
CA PRO A 481 14.33 30.62 -4.12
C PRO A 481 15.70 30.02 -3.80
N TYR A 482 16.48 29.72 -4.82
CA TYR A 482 17.86 29.26 -4.67
C TYR A 482 18.74 29.75 -5.83
N LYS A 483 20.06 29.79 -5.62
CA LYS A 483 21.05 30.20 -6.63
C LYS A 483 21.39 29.02 -7.53
N ARG A 484 20.67 28.90 -8.65
CA ARG A 484 20.76 27.73 -9.55
C ARG A 484 22.17 27.50 -10.11
N GLU A 485 22.87 28.56 -10.54
CA GLU A 485 24.23 28.45 -11.08
C GLU A 485 25.24 27.92 -10.06
N LEU A 486 25.13 28.38 -8.81
CA LEU A 486 25.98 27.91 -7.72
C LEU A 486 25.67 26.44 -7.36
N ALA A 487 24.40 26.07 -7.31
CA ALA A 487 23.99 24.67 -7.11
C ALA A 487 24.59 23.78 -8.20
N GLU A 488 24.45 24.14 -9.47
CA GLU A 488 24.96 23.36 -10.60
C GLU A 488 26.50 23.23 -10.57
N SER A 489 27.21 24.30 -10.23
CA SER A 489 28.68 24.25 -10.06
C SER A 489 29.12 23.27 -8.98
N LEU A 490 28.40 23.23 -7.83
CA LEU A 490 28.68 22.28 -6.75
C LEU A 490 28.34 20.84 -7.16
N LEU A 491 27.20 20.65 -7.82
CA LEU A 491 26.76 19.33 -8.30
C LEU A 491 27.70 18.77 -9.36
N GLN A 492 28.27 19.61 -10.22
CA GLN A 492 29.25 19.20 -11.21
C GLN A 492 30.51 18.62 -10.54
N LYS A 493 31.01 19.24 -9.46
CA LYS A 493 32.10 18.66 -8.68
C LYS A 493 31.72 17.30 -8.07
N GLY A 494 30.46 17.17 -7.61
CA GLY A 494 29.95 15.92 -7.07
C GLY A 494 29.85 14.82 -8.13
N ARG A 495 29.40 15.13 -9.36
CA ARG A 495 29.34 14.18 -10.49
C ARG A 495 30.73 13.65 -10.87
N GLU A 496 31.73 14.51 -10.92
CA GLU A 496 33.12 14.15 -11.23
C GLU A 496 33.73 13.22 -10.17
N ARG A 497 33.45 13.46 -8.90
CA ARG A 497 33.95 12.68 -7.75
C ARG A 497 33.02 11.54 -7.34
N LYS A 498 31.80 11.47 -7.88
CA LYS A 498 30.70 10.59 -7.46
C LYS A 498 30.22 10.82 -6.02
N VAL A 499 30.73 11.83 -5.33
CA VAL A 499 30.38 12.20 -3.96
C VAL A 499 30.62 13.69 -3.74
N LEU A 500 29.78 14.28 -2.89
CA LEU A 500 29.94 15.67 -2.43
C LEU A 500 30.10 15.63 -0.90
N LEU A 501 31.21 16.12 -0.37
CA LEU A 501 31.54 16.03 1.04
C LEU A 501 32.00 17.40 1.60
N GLY A 502 32.03 17.51 2.92
CA GLY A 502 32.60 18.64 3.66
C GLY A 502 31.96 19.98 3.27
N GLU A 503 32.78 20.96 2.95
CA GLU A 503 32.32 22.34 2.65
C GLU A 503 31.40 22.41 1.43
N ASP A 504 31.70 21.66 0.37
CA ASP A 504 30.87 21.65 -0.86
C ASP A 504 29.46 21.09 -0.57
N ALA A 505 29.33 20.06 0.29
CA ALA A 505 28.04 19.51 0.72
C ALA A 505 27.27 20.52 1.58
N LEU A 506 27.91 21.15 2.55
CA LEU A 506 27.31 22.18 3.39
C LEU A 506 26.90 23.41 2.56
N ALA A 507 27.73 23.79 1.58
CA ALA A 507 27.40 24.87 0.66
C ALA A 507 26.16 24.55 -0.18
N LEU A 508 26.01 23.31 -0.67
CA LEU A 508 24.80 22.87 -1.39
C LEU A 508 23.56 22.99 -0.51
N LEU A 509 23.61 22.53 0.73
CA LEU A 509 22.49 22.68 1.69
C LEU A 509 22.14 24.16 1.88
N SER A 510 23.15 25.02 2.08
CA SER A 510 22.96 26.46 2.26
C SER A 510 22.35 27.14 1.04
N VAL A 511 22.69 26.69 -0.19
CA VAL A 511 22.10 27.21 -1.44
C VAL A 511 20.59 26.96 -1.47
N PHE A 512 20.12 25.86 -0.91
CA PHE A 512 18.69 25.55 -0.77
C PHE A 512 18.07 26.11 0.52
N GLY A 513 18.83 26.91 1.28
CA GLY A 513 18.39 27.58 2.49
C GLY A 513 18.26 26.63 3.70
N ILE A 514 18.91 25.47 3.66
CA ILE A 514 19.04 24.58 4.81
C ILE A 514 20.20 25.07 5.64
N PRO A 515 20.01 25.44 6.93
CA PRO A 515 21.06 25.92 7.80
C PRO A 515 22.21 24.92 7.92
N ALA A 516 23.43 25.37 7.74
CA ALA A 516 24.62 24.55 7.86
C ALA A 516 25.61 25.18 8.85
N ILE A 517 26.22 24.35 9.68
CA ILE A 517 27.21 24.79 10.64
C ILE A 517 28.45 25.29 9.88
N GLN A 518 29.01 26.42 10.34
CA GLN A 518 30.26 26.90 9.78
C GLN A 518 31.40 25.93 10.05
N GLY A 519 32.17 25.62 9.03
CA GLY A 519 33.31 24.72 9.14
C GLY A 519 34.32 24.95 8.03
N LYS A 520 35.56 24.55 8.25
CA LYS A 520 36.67 24.68 7.32
C LYS A 520 37.36 23.34 7.10
N LEU A 521 37.70 23.07 5.85
CA LEU A 521 38.59 21.95 5.51
C LEU A 521 40.04 22.34 5.65
N ALA A 522 40.87 21.46 6.14
CA ALA A 522 42.29 21.65 6.35
C ALA A 522 43.07 20.33 6.18
N GLY A 523 44.24 20.38 5.56
CA GLY A 523 45.11 19.22 5.37
C GLY A 523 46.34 19.23 6.30
N THR A 524 46.69 20.40 6.80
CA THR A 524 47.89 20.62 7.63
C THR A 524 47.53 21.24 8.97
N TRP A 525 48.42 21.07 9.99
CA TRP A 525 48.22 21.69 11.29
C TRP A 525 48.10 23.22 11.21
N LYS A 526 48.89 23.87 10.33
CA LYS A 526 48.81 25.30 10.11
C LYS A 526 47.43 25.76 9.60
N GLU A 527 46.87 25.02 8.69
CA GLU A 527 45.53 25.31 8.18
C GLU A 527 44.44 25.04 9.21
N ILE A 528 44.61 23.98 10.04
CA ILE A 528 43.67 23.65 11.13
C ILE A 528 43.68 24.78 12.17
N GLN A 529 44.85 25.32 12.52
CA GLN A 529 44.95 26.47 13.44
C GLN A 529 44.26 27.71 12.88
N ALA A 530 44.54 28.03 11.63
CA ALA A 530 43.92 29.16 10.93
C ALA A 530 42.40 29.03 10.87
N ALA A 531 41.89 27.82 10.61
CA ALA A 531 40.47 27.53 10.62
C ALA A 531 39.87 27.71 12.04
N ALA A 532 40.52 27.20 13.06
CA ALA A 532 40.06 27.32 14.45
C ALA A 532 40.06 28.77 14.97
N ASP A 533 40.99 29.62 14.48
CA ASP A 533 41.05 31.04 14.85
C ASP A 533 39.86 31.87 14.24
N MET A 534 39.16 31.32 13.26
CA MET A 534 37.97 31.94 12.64
C MET A 534 36.63 31.43 13.23
N LEU A 535 36.67 30.49 14.14
CA LEU A 535 35.49 29.79 14.69
C LEU A 535 35.43 29.97 16.21
N SER A 536 34.22 29.81 16.77
CA SER A 536 33.96 29.91 18.20
C SER A 536 34.06 28.55 18.89
N TYR A 537 34.78 28.49 19.99
CA TYR A 537 34.85 27.29 20.84
C TYR A 537 33.52 27.09 21.63
N PRO A 538 33.12 25.86 21.93
CA PRO A 538 33.81 24.59 21.62
C PRO A 538 33.73 24.19 20.15
N LEU A 539 34.74 23.45 19.69
CA LEU A 539 34.84 22.96 18.32
C LEU A 539 34.57 21.45 18.22
N VAL A 540 34.20 21.03 17.03
CA VAL A 540 34.19 19.64 16.59
C VAL A 540 35.24 19.45 15.51
N PHE A 541 36.07 18.42 15.67
CA PHE A 541 37.13 18.07 14.75
C PHE A 541 36.85 16.71 14.12
N LYS A 542 36.85 16.65 12.78
CA LYS A 542 36.43 15.46 12.01
C LYS A 542 37.47 15.09 10.96
N LEU A 543 37.62 13.79 10.69
CA LEU A 543 38.25 13.31 9.46
C LEU A 543 37.41 13.70 8.23
N SER A 544 38.09 14.03 7.13
CA SER A 544 37.46 14.35 5.84
C SER A 544 38.25 13.69 4.71
N GLY A 545 37.53 13.18 3.72
CA GLY A 545 38.05 12.49 2.54
C GLY A 545 37.20 11.29 2.16
N ASP A 546 37.35 10.85 0.93
CA ASP A 546 36.50 9.80 0.31
C ASP A 546 36.59 8.43 1.04
N ALA A 547 37.74 8.17 1.70
CA ALA A 547 37.95 6.95 2.47
C ALA A 547 37.27 6.98 3.87
N PHE A 548 36.73 8.11 4.31
CA PHE A 548 36.22 8.30 5.67
C PHE A 548 34.71 8.57 5.71
N LEU A 549 33.93 7.84 4.88
CA LEU A 549 32.47 7.95 4.90
C LEU A 549 31.89 7.57 6.27
N HIS A 550 32.35 6.48 6.88
CA HIS A 550 32.00 6.06 8.24
C HIS A 550 33.05 6.52 9.25
N LYS A 551 33.10 7.84 9.55
CA LYS A 551 34.13 8.47 10.37
C LYS A 551 34.29 7.88 11.77
N SER A 552 33.19 7.45 12.38
CA SER A 552 33.19 6.89 13.74
C SER A 552 33.99 5.59 13.85
N GLU A 553 34.03 4.75 12.82
CA GLU A 553 34.82 3.51 12.79
C GLU A 553 36.35 3.77 12.83
N TRP A 554 36.75 4.95 12.40
CA TRP A 554 38.13 5.43 12.41
C TRP A 554 38.50 6.23 13.65
N GLY A 555 37.57 6.40 14.63
CA GLY A 555 37.73 7.38 15.69
C GLY A 555 37.86 8.81 15.16
N GLY A 556 37.22 9.06 13.99
CA GLY A 556 37.42 10.25 13.19
C GLY A 556 36.53 11.44 13.55
N VAL A 557 35.93 11.47 14.75
CA VAL A 557 35.15 12.60 15.27
C VAL A 557 35.53 12.85 16.72
N VAL A 558 35.96 14.06 17.05
CA VAL A 558 36.20 14.53 18.42
C VAL A 558 35.35 15.78 18.63
N THR A 559 34.51 15.76 19.67
CA THR A 559 33.64 16.86 20.10
C THR A 559 34.15 17.47 21.39
N GLY A 560 33.63 18.65 21.77
CA GLY A 560 33.96 19.28 23.05
C GLY A 560 35.40 19.82 23.13
N ILE A 561 35.97 20.27 22.03
CA ILE A 561 37.30 20.86 22.00
C ILE A 561 37.20 22.32 22.43
N HIS A 562 37.80 22.67 23.56
CA HIS A 562 37.67 23.99 24.17
C HIS A 562 38.89 24.91 23.95
N ASN A 563 40.00 24.38 23.46
CA ASN A 563 41.22 25.15 23.23
C ASN A 563 42.13 24.51 22.19
N LYS A 564 43.14 25.29 21.74
CA LYS A 564 44.13 24.87 20.74
C LYS A 564 44.94 23.64 21.14
N GLY A 565 45.22 23.47 22.46
CA GLY A 565 45.96 22.30 22.95
C GLY A 565 45.17 20.98 22.79
N GLU A 566 43.88 21.02 23.07
CA GLU A 566 42.98 19.89 22.86
C GLU A 566 42.84 19.58 21.37
N LEU A 567 42.71 20.60 20.51
CA LEU A 567 42.65 20.45 19.07
C LEU A 567 43.92 19.80 18.51
N HIS A 568 45.10 20.21 19.04
CA HIS A 568 46.39 19.63 18.62
C HIS A 568 46.50 18.15 18.99
N ARG A 569 46.09 17.78 20.20
CA ARG A 569 46.03 16.37 20.61
C ARG A 569 45.11 15.55 19.70
N ALA A 570 43.89 16.02 19.48
CA ALA A 570 42.96 15.36 18.58
C ALA A 570 43.52 15.16 17.16
N PHE A 571 44.22 16.18 16.63
CA PHE A 571 44.90 16.07 15.32
C PHE A 571 45.97 14.99 15.32
N GLN A 572 46.85 14.93 16.36
CA GLN A 572 47.90 13.92 16.43
C GLN A 572 47.32 12.51 16.55
N ASP A 573 46.33 12.31 17.41
CA ASP A 573 45.71 11.02 17.65
C ASP A 573 44.99 10.50 16.41
N MET A 574 44.18 11.34 15.75
CA MET A 574 43.54 10.95 14.51
C MET A 574 44.52 10.62 13.40
N LYS A 575 45.57 11.44 13.25
CA LYS A 575 46.62 11.20 12.26
C LYS A 575 47.35 9.89 12.51
N LYS A 576 47.65 9.59 13.75
CA LYS A 576 48.29 8.33 14.19
C LYS A 576 47.39 7.15 13.90
N ASN A 577 46.12 7.17 14.32
CA ASN A 577 45.16 6.09 14.12
C ASN A 577 44.97 5.75 12.64
N VAL A 578 44.88 6.74 11.76
CA VAL A 578 44.74 6.50 10.32
C VAL A 578 46.03 5.93 9.74
N ARG A 579 47.21 6.45 10.14
CA ARG A 579 48.50 6.00 9.64
C ARG A 579 48.83 4.57 10.06
N GLU A 580 48.45 4.17 11.27
CA GLU A 580 48.62 2.79 11.75
C GLU A 580 47.79 1.79 10.98
N ARG A 581 46.58 2.19 10.55
CA ARG A 581 45.67 1.32 9.76
C ARG A 581 46.01 1.32 8.26
N ASN A 582 46.36 2.49 7.71
CA ASN A 582 46.75 2.60 6.30
C ASN A 582 47.61 3.84 6.05
N PRO A 583 48.97 3.65 5.95
CA PRO A 583 49.93 4.72 5.75
C PRO A 583 49.76 5.55 4.48
N MET A 584 49.11 4.97 3.45
CA MET A 584 49.02 5.59 2.12
C MET A 584 47.76 6.47 1.94
N LEU A 585 46.83 6.47 2.93
CA LEU A 585 45.60 7.28 2.81
C LEU A 585 45.90 8.79 2.88
N LYS A 586 45.25 9.50 1.95
CA LYS A 586 45.22 10.99 2.03
C LYS A 586 44.27 11.38 3.15
N ILE A 587 44.75 12.12 4.14
CA ILE A 587 43.98 12.54 5.30
C ILE A 587 43.63 14.02 5.12
N GLY A 588 42.35 14.33 5.11
CA GLY A 588 41.81 15.68 5.30
C GLY A 588 41.16 15.79 6.68
N PHE A 589 40.98 17.00 7.16
CA PHE A 589 40.32 17.31 8.42
C PHE A 589 39.29 18.41 8.19
N GLN A 590 38.25 18.39 9.00
CA GLN A 590 37.23 19.44 9.05
C GLN A 590 37.15 19.97 10.48
N VAL A 591 37.26 21.28 10.65
CA VAL A 591 37.04 21.99 11.90
C VAL A 591 35.72 22.69 11.82
N GLN A 592 34.83 22.50 12.78
CA GLN A 592 33.49 23.08 12.83
C GLN A 592 33.20 23.63 14.23
N GLU A 593 32.32 24.62 14.32
CA GLU A 593 31.71 24.99 15.59
C GLU A 593 30.83 23.85 16.10
N GLN A 594 30.76 23.69 17.42
CA GLN A 594 29.88 22.70 18.03
C GLN A 594 28.49 23.28 18.26
N ALA A 595 27.52 22.81 17.52
CA ALA A 595 26.13 23.13 17.81
C ALA A 595 25.64 22.37 19.06
N LYS A 596 24.66 22.94 19.74
CA LYS A 596 23.91 22.33 20.83
C LYS A 596 22.47 22.08 20.36
N GLY A 597 21.89 20.98 20.76
CA GLY A 597 20.53 20.65 20.40
C GLY A 597 20.25 19.16 20.49
N LYS A 598 19.07 18.74 20.08
CA LYS A 598 18.70 17.34 19.98
C LYS A 598 19.13 16.81 18.62
N GLU A 599 19.76 15.65 18.61
CA GLU A 599 20.30 15.04 17.39
C GLU A 599 19.20 14.35 16.61
N LEU A 600 19.00 14.78 15.38
CA LEU A 600 18.08 14.16 14.42
C LEU A 600 18.83 13.66 13.20
N LEU A 601 18.28 12.63 12.57
CA LEU A 601 18.65 12.14 11.24
C LEU A 601 17.69 12.72 10.21
N LEU A 602 18.22 13.30 9.15
CA LEU A 602 17.47 13.57 7.91
C LEU A 602 18.24 12.98 6.73
N GLY A 603 17.54 12.20 5.93
CA GLY A 603 18.15 11.53 4.76
C GLY A 603 17.25 11.55 3.55
N LEU A 604 17.90 11.45 2.37
CA LEU A 604 17.23 11.17 1.10
C LEU A 604 17.86 9.94 0.49
N LYS A 605 17.03 9.06 -0.06
CA LYS A 605 17.46 7.91 -0.84
C LYS A 605 16.63 7.81 -2.10
N ARG A 606 17.27 7.63 -3.24
CA ARG A 606 16.57 7.42 -4.50
C ARG A 606 16.22 5.95 -4.66
N ASP A 607 14.92 5.66 -4.59
CA ASP A 607 14.39 4.36 -4.96
C ASP A 607 14.19 4.26 -6.47
N HIS A 608 14.51 3.10 -7.05
CA HIS A 608 14.45 2.88 -8.50
C HIS A 608 13.01 2.79 -9.03
N GLN A 609 12.03 2.42 -8.20
CA GLN A 609 10.62 2.27 -8.55
C GLN A 609 9.85 3.58 -8.32
N PHE A 610 10.03 4.20 -7.15
CA PHE A 610 9.18 5.29 -6.68
C PHE A 610 9.84 6.68 -6.71
N GLY A 611 11.16 6.77 -6.85
CA GLY A 611 11.89 8.03 -6.81
C GLY A 611 12.46 8.33 -5.43
N HIS A 612 12.61 9.61 -5.07
CA HIS A 612 13.22 9.96 -3.79
C HIS A 612 12.32 9.70 -2.60
N ILE A 613 12.93 9.12 -1.57
CA ILE A 613 12.35 8.90 -0.25
C ILE A 613 13.08 9.80 0.73
N LEU A 614 12.33 10.61 1.47
CA LEU A 614 12.83 11.38 2.59
C LEU A 614 12.64 10.56 3.85
N ALA A 615 13.68 10.47 4.66
CA ALA A 615 13.67 9.83 5.97
C ALA A 615 13.96 10.86 7.06
N CYS A 616 13.27 10.78 8.17
CA CYS A 616 13.62 11.52 9.39
C CYS A 616 13.53 10.59 10.61
N GLY A 617 14.38 10.83 11.59
CA GLY A 617 14.44 9.99 12.80
C GLY A 617 15.35 10.53 13.88
N PHE A 618 15.53 9.73 14.92
CA PHE A 618 16.49 10.01 15.95
C PHE A 618 17.91 9.87 15.41
N GLY A 619 18.78 10.86 15.66
CA GLY A 619 20.14 10.92 15.16
C GLY A 619 21.16 10.32 16.11
N GLY A 620 22.43 10.47 15.74
CA GLY A 620 23.57 10.03 16.54
C GLY A 620 23.75 8.50 16.61
N ILE A 621 24.48 8.04 17.62
CA ILE A 621 24.85 6.61 17.79
C ILE A 621 23.66 5.69 18.11
N TYR A 622 22.53 6.26 18.49
CA TYR A 622 21.33 5.51 18.87
C TYR A 622 20.41 5.17 17.70
N THR A 623 20.65 5.70 16.52
CA THR A 623 19.82 5.49 15.31
C THR A 623 19.63 4.01 14.99
N GLU A 624 20.73 3.23 15.06
CA GLU A 624 20.71 1.80 14.74
C GLU A 624 19.98 0.95 15.80
N ILE A 625 19.97 1.42 17.05
CA ILE A 625 19.37 0.71 18.19
C ILE A 625 17.85 0.92 18.21
N PHE A 626 17.40 2.17 18.17
CA PHE A 626 16.00 2.52 18.34
C PHE A 626 15.18 2.36 17.06
N LYS A 627 15.80 2.49 15.87
CA LYS A 627 15.15 2.40 14.54
C LYS A 627 13.87 3.24 14.45
N ASP A 628 13.86 4.39 15.16
CA ASP A 628 12.75 5.33 15.14
C ASP A 628 12.89 6.25 13.93
N ILE A 629 12.43 5.77 12.78
CA ILE A 629 12.58 6.44 11.48
C ILE A 629 11.22 6.47 10.78
N SER A 630 10.79 7.66 10.41
CA SER A 630 9.65 7.91 9.53
C SER A 630 10.13 8.13 8.10
N ARG A 631 9.40 7.61 7.12
CA ARG A 631 9.73 7.72 5.68
C ARG A 631 8.54 8.23 4.90
N GLU A 632 8.80 9.12 3.93
CA GLU A 632 7.78 9.64 3.02
C GLU A 632 8.35 9.84 1.62
N LEU A 633 7.50 9.70 0.61
CA LEU A 633 7.87 9.97 -0.78
C LEU A 633 7.97 11.48 -1.05
N VAL A 634 9.00 11.88 -1.79
CA VAL A 634 9.09 13.23 -2.34
C VAL A 634 8.06 13.39 -3.49
N PRO A 635 7.31 14.51 -3.54
CA PRO A 635 7.44 15.73 -2.74
C PRO A 635 6.76 15.65 -1.36
N VAL A 636 7.44 16.14 -0.33
CA VAL A 636 6.93 16.27 1.04
C VAL A 636 6.59 17.73 1.30
N GLY A 637 5.34 18.04 1.56
CA GLY A 637 4.92 19.37 1.97
C GLY A 637 4.74 19.46 3.50
N ARG A 638 4.27 20.61 3.97
CA ARG A 638 4.16 20.94 5.40
C ARG A 638 3.41 19.87 6.21
N ARG A 639 2.26 19.45 5.73
CA ARG A 639 1.40 18.47 6.41
C ARG A 639 2.03 17.09 6.51
N GLU A 640 2.69 16.66 5.44
CA GLU A 640 3.42 15.38 5.42
C GLU A 640 4.63 15.45 6.35
N ALA A 641 5.39 16.55 6.34
CA ALA A 641 6.51 16.78 7.26
C ALA A 641 6.06 16.71 8.72
N GLU A 642 4.95 17.37 9.05
CA GLU A 642 4.37 17.34 10.39
C GLU A 642 3.97 15.91 10.81
N LYS A 643 3.32 15.13 9.91
CA LYS A 643 2.99 13.74 10.15
C LYS A 643 4.24 12.87 10.37
N MET A 644 5.28 13.07 9.54
CA MET A 644 6.53 12.34 9.68
C MET A 644 7.12 12.53 11.07
N LEU A 645 7.29 13.78 11.50
CA LEU A 645 7.91 14.12 12.79
C LEU A 645 7.01 13.73 13.98
N SER A 646 5.69 13.88 13.85
CA SER A 646 4.74 13.50 14.90
C SER A 646 4.59 11.98 15.06
N SER A 647 4.91 11.19 14.05
CA SER A 647 4.88 9.73 14.11
C SER A 647 6.09 9.10 14.81
N LEU A 648 7.15 9.89 15.07
CA LEU A 648 8.33 9.41 15.75
C LEU A 648 8.04 9.17 17.25
N LYS A 649 8.59 8.10 17.81
CA LYS A 649 8.50 7.80 19.25
C LYS A 649 9.12 8.90 20.09
N ILE A 650 10.14 9.58 19.53
CA ILE A 650 10.80 10.72 20.17
C ILE A 650 9.99 12.03 20.09
N HIS A 651 8.83 12.05 19.42
CA HIS A 651 8.03 13.27 19.28
C HIS A 651 7.79 14.03 20.62
N PRO A 652 7.50 13.38 21.76
CA PRO A 652 7.37 14.09 23.04
C PRO A 652 8.66 14.82 23.44
N LEU A 653 9.84 14.23 23.15
CA LEU A 653 11.13 14.90 23.41
C LEU A 653 11.31 16.13 22.52
N LEU A 654 10.87 16.09 21.27
CA LEU A 654 10.93 17.23 20.36
C LEU A 654 10.02 18.37 20.81
N LYS A 655 8.91 18.08 21.44
CA LYS A 655 7.98 19.09 22.02
C LYS A 655 8.48 19.66 23.36
N GLY A 656 9.43 19.01 24.01
CA GLY A 656 9.96 19.38 25.32
C GLY A 656 9.37 18.54 26.46
N VAL A 657 10.22 18.11 27.38
CA VAL A 657 9.84 17.26 28.53
C VAL A 657 10.57 17.74 29.79
N ARG A 658 9.93 17.57 30.95
CA ARG A 658 10.53 17.83 32.29
C ARG A 658 11.18 19.20 32.43
N GLY A 659 10.61 20.24 31.79
CA GLY A 659 11.16 21.60 31.87
C GLY A 659 12.24 21.94 30.84
N GLU A 660 12.64 21.00 29.99
CA GLU A 660 13.45 21.28 28.81
C GLU A 660 12.61 21.90 27.71
N ALA A 661 13.13 22.94 27.06
CA ALA A 661 12.48 23.52 25.89
C ALA A 661 12.38 22.51 24.73
N GLY A 662 11.32 22.62 23.97
CA GLY A 662 11.21 21.89 22.69
C GLY A 662 12.18 22.44 21.64
N VAL A 663 12.30 21.72 20.54
CA VAL A 663 13.05 22.16 19.36
C VAL A 663 12.31 23.31 18.64
N ASP A 664 13.00 24.06 17.79
CA ASP A 664 12.35 24.96 16.84
C ASP A 664 11.56 24.12 15.82
N TRP A 665 10.29 23.86 16.18
CA TRP A 665 9.40 23.00 15.39
C TRP A 665 9.13 23.53 13.99
N GLU A 666 8.95 24.86 13.87
CA GLU A 666 8.70 25.51 12.60
C GLU A 666 9.93 25.49 11.68
N GLY A 667 11.11 25.75 12.25
CA GLY A 667 12.37 25.64 11.56
C GLY A 667 12.66 24.21 11.11
N LEU A 668 12.35 23.20 11.93
CA LEU A 668 12.53 21.80 11.58
C LEU A 668 11.63 21.39 10.43
N LEU A 669 10.37 21.80 10.45
CA LEU A 669 9.43 21.56 9.34
C LEU A 669 9.90 22.25 8.05
N ASP A 670 10.39 23.48 8.11
CA ASP A 670 10.93 24.22 6.96
C ASP A 670 12.16 23.50 6.35
N ILE A 671 13.04 22.94 7.18
CA ILE A 671 14.18 22.14 6.73
C ILE A 671 13.73 20.88 5.98
N VAL A 672 12.74 20.16 6.48
CA VAL A 672 12.18 18.97 5.83
C VAL A 672 11.58 19.32 4.45
N GLU A 673 10.83 20.42 4.37
CA GLU A 673 10.26 20.91 3.09
C GLU A 673 11.36 21.33 2.10
N ARG A 674 12.43 22.01 2.55
CA ARG A 674 13.57 22.40 1.72
C ARG A 674 14.36 21.19 1.22
N LEU A 675 14.56 20.18 2.06
CA LEU A 675 15.23 18.95 1.66
C LEU A 675 14.40 18.20 0.60
N SER A 676 13.08 18.17 0.77
CA SER A 676 12.17 17.64 -0.24
C SER A 676 12.24 18.43 -1.56
N PHE A 677 12.31 19.77 -1.49
CA PHE A 677 12.45 20.63 -2.66
C PHE A 677 13.79 20.41 -3.36
N LEU A 678 14.88 20.29 -2.62
CA LEU A 678 16.21 19.96 -3.15
C LEU A 678 16.15 18.63 -3.94
N ALA A 679 15.54 17.59 -3.39
CA ALA A 679 15.40 16.29 -4.04
C ALA A 679 14.58 16.36 -5.34
N ALA A 680 13.58 17.22 -5.39
CA ALA A 680 12.75 17.42 -6.60
C ALA A 680 13.50 18.20 -7.71
N GLU A 681 14.30 19.23 -7.32
CA GLU A 681 15.08 20.03 -8.26
C GLU A 681 16.34 19.30 -8.75
N VAL A 682 16.88 18.37 -7.96
CA VAL A 682 18.13 17.64 -8.24
C VAL A 682 17.87 16.12 -8.26
N PRO A 683 17.21 15.59 -9.30
CA PRO A 683 16.83 14.18 -9.36
C PRO A 683 18.02 13.21 -9.48
N ASP A 684 19.22 13.71 -9.72
CA ASP A 684 20.45 12.92 -9.87
C ASP A 684 21.04 12.48 -8.53
N ILE A 685 20.65 13.09 -7.41
CA ILE A 685 21.11 12.69 -6.09
C ILE A 685 20.66 11.26 -5.83
N ALA A 686 21.60 10.34 -5.63
CA ALA A 686 21.31 8.96 -5.29
C ALA A 686 20.99 8.82 -3.80
N GLU A 687 21.78 9.51 -2.96
CA GLU A 687 21.65 9.49 -1.51
C GLU A 687 22.17 10.80 -0.91
N LEU A 688 21.55 11.26 0.17
CA LEU A 688 21.99 12.38 0.97
C LEU A 688 21.71 12.06 2.45
N ASP A 689 22.71 12.30 3.31
CA ASP A 689 22.59 12.05 4.74
C ASP A 689 23.05 13.27 5.55
N ILE A 690 22.18 13.74 6.42
CA ILE A 690 22.44 14.78 7.44
C ILE A 690 22.34 14.09 8.79
N ASN A 691 23.48 13.73 9.37
CA ASN A 691 23.54 12.98 10.61
C ASN A 691 24.73 13.45 11.50
N PRO A 692 24.48 14.23 12.56
CA PRO A 692 23.18 14.73 12.99
C PRO A 692 22.78 16.09 12.40
N LEU A 693 21.46 16.33 12.31
CA LEU A 693 20.88 17.65 12.35
C LEU A 693 20.69 18.03 13.81
N MET A 694 21.22 19.18 14.23
CA MET A 694 21.07 19.70 15.59
C MET A 694 19.83 20.59 15.65
N ALA A 695 18.76 20.14 16.32
CA ALA A 695 17.46 20.80 16.41
C ALA A 695 17.19 21.42 17.79
#